data_ed447d47562d3e3140b55aeb00cf7a02
#
_entry.id   ed447d47562d3e3140b55aeb00cf7a02
#
_cell.length_a   1.000
_cell.length_b   1.000
_cell.length_c   1.000
_cell.angle_alpha   90.00
_cell.angle_beta   90.00
_cell.angle_gamma   90.00
#
_symmetry.space_group_name_H-M   'P 1'
#
loop_
_entity.id
_entity.type
_entity.pdbx_description
1 polymer ?
#
loop_
_entity_poly.entity_id
_entity_poly.type
_entity_poly.pdbx_seq_one_letter_code
_entity_poly.pdbx_strand_id
1 'polypeptide(L)'
;MKLTNVGSFDNIFDFVKHKIGIYQNREKTMETLFELMFSESENTMAEISDGYRIRKFSYGQIKSEISAAAPTLSEQLSDVPLGKMVGIYMSNSINWIKVLWCVIMCGYRPLLMNTSFSDAILEDILKKHDVGAVISDKKQFSVLTVLAEDALKPSDKKLDTREFGTEILFMSSGTTENVKLCAYNGENFFYQICDTYNIITQCPSIATHYKGELKQLALLPFYHVFGFIAVYLWFGFFSRTFVFLKDLNPATIQNTVKKHNVTHFFAVPSVFERVHKAVLSKVKAKDKKSYKKLCRALKISNSLGKANKAFAKSALKEVRENLFGDSICFLISGGGGIDTETLKFFNGIGYHLANGYGMTEIGITSFEKSASPKQLVKGSIGSQFGYTEYKVAEGDRLFVKGRTRASRIFMGDKIINTDYDEWFDTKDIVKVEKGRYYHCGRSDDLIVGANGENLNPVIIEPLLTVENSNGVCLIADESNSPVAIVSVQNCFSVTRLDGIFNAVERAITRANLDSVIKKVVITSESFMDAGEFKVSRKRVRRKYLSGELTTIERSRASEHIQTASVRLEQEIIDIIAEILERDASKVGATDHFFHDLGGTSLDYFMLLDAVRNKYSVEISEATSENLHSAREFYNFIRTTV
;
A
#
# COMPACT_ATOMS: atom_id res chain seq x y z
N MET A 1 29.86 -13.56 11.31
CA MET A 1 28.62 -13.72 12.08
C MET A 1 27.76 -14.69 11.30
N LYS A 2 27.53 -15.93 11.83
CA LYS A 2 26.64 -16.89 11.19
C LYS A 2 25.24 -16.31 11.09
N LEU A 3 24.60 -16.49 9.94
CA LEU A 3 23.19 -16.10 9.76
C LEU A 3 22.34 -17.23 10.33
N THR A 4 21.41 -16.90 11.21
CA THR A 4 20.36 -17.84 11.62
C THR A 4 19.44 -18.09 10.41
N ASN A 5 18.95 -19.31 10.27
CA ASN A 5 18.00 -19.73 9.23
C ASN A 5 18.52 -19.75 7.77
N VAL A 6 19.82 -19.98 7.56
CA VAL A 6 20.41 -20.28 6.23
C VAL A 6 20.89 -21.74 6.11
N GLY A 7 20.41 -22.61 6.99
CA GLY A 7 20.80 -24.02 7.00
C GLY A 7 22.30 -24.21 7.30
N SER A 8 22.98 -25.07 6.53
CA SER A 8 24.40 -25.36 6.68
C SER A 8 25.33 -24.29 6.08
N PHE A 9 24.80 -23.22 5.51
CA PHE A 9 25.61 -22.19 4.86
C PHE A 9 26.14 -21.15 5.85
N ASP A 10 27.38 -20.74 5.66
CA ASP A 10 28.04 -19.75 6.54
C ASP A 10 27.57 -18.32 6.29
N ASN A 11 27.02 -18.04 5.10
CA ASN A 11 26.52 -16.73 4.73
C ASN A 11 25.36 -16.81 3.74
N ILE A 12 24.62 -15.69 3.63
CA ILE A 12 23.45 -15.58 2.77
C ILE A 12 23.78 -15.70 1.28
N PHE A 13 24.96 -15.27 0.85
CA PHE A 13 25.34 -15.31 -0.57
C PHE A 13 25.43 -16.73 -1.07
N ASP A 14 26.09 -17.60 -0.31
CA ASP A 14 26.26 -19.01 -0.66
C ASP A 14 24.91 -19.73 -0.65
N PHE A 15 24.08 -19.46 0.34
CA PHE A 15 22.71 -20.00 0.40
C PHE A 15 21.87 -19.58 -0.81
N VAL A 16 21.83 -18.27 -1.12
CA VAL A 16 21.05 -17.74 -2.26
C VAL A 16 21.59 -18.29 -3.58
N LYS A 17 22.91 -18.30 -3.76
CA LYS A 17 23.56 -18.85 -4.95
C LYS A 17 23.24 -20.34 -5.14
N HIS A 18 23.33 -21.14 -4.06
CA HIS A 18 23.02 -22.56 -4.09
C HIS A 18 21.57 -22.80 -4.51
N LYS A 19 20.63 -22.13 -3.85
CA LYS A 19 19.20 -22.33 -4.10
C LYS A 19 18.78 -21.91 -5.51
N ILE A 20 19.30 -20.78 -6.01
CA ILE A 20 19.11 -20.35 -7.40
C ILE A 20 19.77 -21.33 -8.37
N GLY A 21 20.97 -21.85 -8.07
CA GLY A 21 21.66 -22.82 -8.90
C GLY A 21 20.88 -24.14 -9.05
N ILE A 22 20.21 -24.60 -7.98
CA ILE A 22 19.31 -25.75 -8.07
C ILE A 22 18.13 -25.42 -9.01
N TYR A 23 17.49 -24.24 -8.83
CA TYR A 23 16.36 -23.86 -9.67
C TYR A 23 16.77 -23.67 -11.14
N GLN A 24 17.97 -23.15 -11.37
CA GLN A 24 18.51 -22.93 -12.72
C GLN A 24 18.64 -24.24 -13.52
N ASN A 25 18.95 -25.36 -12.84
CA ASN A 25 19.15 -26.68 -13.43
C ASN A 25 17.87 -27.54 -13.49
N ARG A 26 16.71 -26.98 -13.09
CA ARG A 26 15.42 -27.67 -13.13
C ARG A 26 14.47 -26.94 -14.09
N GLU A 27 13.38 -27.60 -14.48
CA GLU A 27 12.27 -26.97 -15.17
C GLU A 27 11.66 -25.86 -14.31
N LYS A 28 11.28 -24.76 -14.92
CA LYS A 28 10.74 -23.56 -14.26
C LYS A 28 9.22 -23.65 -14.11
N THR A 29 8.75 -24.76 -13.53
CA THR A 29 7.34 -25.01 -13.27
C THR A 29 6.93 -24.46 -11.88
N MET A 30 5.62 -24.37 -11.66
CA MET A 30 5.07 -24.01 -10.36
C MET A 30 5.33 -25.10 -9.32
N GLU A 31 5.40 -26.36 -9.73
CA GLU A 31 5.78 -27.48 -8.86
C GLU A 31 7.21 -27.35 -8.37
N THR A 32 8.16 -27.09 -9.26
CA THR A 32 9.57 -26.84 -8.88
C THR A 32 9.69 -25.65 -7.95
N LEU A 33 8.93 -24.58 -8.21
CA LEU A 33 8.89 -23.41 -7.33
C LEU A 33 8.38 -23.77 -5.92
N PHE A 34 7.30 -24.57 -5.83
CA PHE A 34 6.76 -25.06 -4.57
C PHE A 34 7.78 -25.90 -3.79
N GLU A 35 8.37 -26.89 -4.43
CA GLU A 35 9.36 -27.75 -3.81
C GLU A 35 10.54 -26.97 -3.23
N LEU A 36 11.08 -26.04 -4.02
CA LEU A 36 12.21 -25.21 -3.59
C LEU A 36 11.82 -24.21 -2.50
N MET A 37 10.62 -23.62 -2.56
CA MET A 37 10.14 -22.71 -1.53
C MET A 37 10.04 -23.41 -0.16
N PHE A 38 9.58 -24.65 -0.13
CA PHE A 38 9.36 -25.42 1.07
C PHE A 38 10.49 -26.43 1.40
N SER A 39 11.69 -26.28 0.80
CA SER A 39 12.81 -27.19 1.03
C SER A 39 13.39 -27.13 2.44
N GLU A 40 13.37 -25.94 3.07
CA GLU A 40 13.92 -25.73 4.41
C GLU A 40 12.83 -25.91 5.47
N SER A 41 12.42 -27.16 5.71
CA SER A 41 11.25 -27.53 6.53
C SER A 41 11.27 -26.97 7.95
N GLU A 42 12.45 -26.89 8.58
CA GLU A 42 12.62 -26.46 9.96
C GLU A 42 12.57 -24.94 10.14
N ASN A 43 12.75 -24.18 9.05
CA ASN A 43 12.73 -22.72 9.14
C ASN A 43 11.32 -22.22 9.48
N THR A 44 11.25 -21.15 10.29
CA THR A 44 10.00 -20.49 10.59
C THR A 44 9.51 -19.72 9.34
N MET A 45 8.34 -20.10 8.82
CA MET A 45 7.70 -19.39 7.72
C MET A 45 6.83 -18.23 8.21
N ALA A 46 6.12 -18.41 9.32
CA ALA A 46 5.18 -17.40 9.77
C ALA A 46 5.24 -17.19 11.29
N GLU A 47 5.08 -15.94 11.69
CA GLU A 47 4.81 -15.52 13.06
C GLU A 47 3.52 -14.73 13.15
N ILE A 48 2.67 -15.07 14.14
CA ILE A 48 1.42 -14.37 14.46
C ILE A 48 1.41 -14.09 15.96
N SER A 49 0.94 -12.91 16.36
CA SER A 49 0.71 -12.58 17.77
C SER A 49 -0.79 -12.58 18.10
N ASP A 50 -1.16 -13.26 19.18
CA ASP A 50 -2.49 -13.19 19.78
C ASP A 50 -2.64 -12.05 20.81
N GLY A 51 -1.64 -11.16 20.87
CA GLY A 51 -1.52 -10.09 21.87
C GLY A 51 -0.51 -10.44 22.98
N TYR A 52 -0.48 -11.67 23.45
CA TYR A 52 0.41 -12.13 24.53
C TYR A 52 1.56 -12.99 24.03
N ARG A 53 1.29 -13.97 23.19
CA ARG A 53 2.26 -14.95 22.69
C ARG A 53 2.51 -14.80 21.21
N ILE A 54 3.72 -15.17 20.78
CA ILE A 54 4.06 -15.32 19.38
C ILE A 54 3.94 -16.81 19.03
N ARG A 55 3.02 -17.12 18.11
CA ARG A 55 2.90 -18.45 17.52
C ARG A 55 3.75 -18.50 16.26
N LYS A 56 4.53 -19.58 16.12
CA LYS A 56 5.41 -19.82 14.98
C LYS A 56 4.96 -21.04 14.22
N PHE A 57 5.07 -20.98 12.90
CA PHE A 57 4.71 -22.05 11.97
C PHE A 57 5.90 -22.28 11.05
N SER A 58 6.37 -23.54 10.97
CA SER A 58 7.50 -23.87 10.09
C SER A 58 7.05 -24.05 8.64
N TYR A 59 8.01 -23.98 7.69
CA TYR A 59 7.77 -24.31 6.29
C TYR A 59 7.28 -25.75 6.13
N GLY A 60 7.86 -26.71 6.88
CA GLY A 60 7.44 -28.12 6.87
C GLY A 60 6.02 -28.32 7.35
N GLN A 61 5.62 -27.65 8.45
CA GLN A 61 4.27 -27.70 8.95
C GLN A 61 3.27 -27.19 7.91
N ILE A 62 3.52 -26.01 7.33
CA ILE A 62 2.61 -25.40 6.33
C ILE A 62 2.54 -26.27 5.07
N LYS A 63 3.67 -26.83 4.61
CA LYS A 63 3.71 -27.79 3.50
C LYS A 63 2.83 -29.01 3.75
N SER A 64 2.92 -29.58 4.95
CA SER A 64 2.10 -30.74 5.34
C SER A 64 0.60 -30.39 5.38
N GLU A 65 0.26 -29.23 5.92
CA GLU A 65 -1.14 -28.76 5.97
C GLU A 65 -1.70 -28.49 4.55
N ILE A 66 -0.90 -27.96 3.62
CA ILE A 66 -1.29 -27.79 2.21
C ILE A 66 -1.55 -29.17 1.58
N SER A 67 -0.63 -30.13 1.75
CA SER A 67 -0.76 -31.45 1.17
C SER A 67 -1.97 -32.22 1.72
N ALA A 68 -2.30 -32.03 3.00
CA ALA A 68 -3.46 -32.65 3.62
C ALA A 68 -4.79 -31.99 3.18
N ALA A 69 -4.78 -30.70 2.85
CA ALA A 69 -5.99 -29.97 2.45
C ALA A 69 -6.29 -30.10 0.94
N ALA A 70 -5.28 -30.30 0.10
CA ALA A 70 -5.45 -30.31 -1.37
C ALA A 70 -6.50 -31.34 -1.86
N PRO A 71 -6.61 -32.58 -1.32
CA PRO A 71 -7.66 -33.50 -1.73
C PRO A 71 -9.07 -32.98 -1.44
N THR A 72 -9.29 -32.35 -0.30
CA THR A 72 -10.58 -31.73 0.06
C THR A 72 -10.97 -30.65 -0.93
N LEU A 73 -10.04 -29.74 -1.23
CA LEU A 73 -10.30 -28.70 -2.23
C LEU A 73 -10.56 -29.29 -3.62
N SER A 74 -9.81 -30.32 -4.00
CA SER A 74 -10.02 -31.01 -5.29
C SER A 74 -11.43 -31.60 -5.42
N GLU A 75 -11.98 -32.18 -4.35
CA GLU A 75 -13.36 -32.68 -4.33
C GLU A 75 -14.38 -31.55 -4.43
N GLN A 76 -14.17 -30.45 -3.71
CA GLN A 76 -15.07 -29.29 -3.74
C GLN A 76 -15.08 -28.59 -5.12
N LEU A 77 -14.00 -28.71 -5.88
CA LEU A 77 -13.87 -28.16 -7.23
C LEU A 77 -14.07 -29.20 -8.35
N SER A 78 -14.64 -30.38 -8.04
CA SER A 78 -14.80 -31.49 -9.00
C SER A 78 -15.56 -31.10 -10.28
N ASP A 79 -16.51 -30.18 -10.17
CA ASP A 79 -17.30 -29.69 -11.31
C ASP A 79 -16.60 -28.55 -12.08
N VAL A 80 -15.46 -28.07 -11.61
CA VAL A 80 -14.66 -27.03 -12.28
C VAL A 80 -13.63 -27.70 -13.19
N PRO A 81 -13.65 -27.45 -14.51
CA PRO A 81 -12.66 -28.03 -15.42
C PRO A 81 -11.23 -27.68 -15.02
N LEU A 82 -10.31 -28.65 -15.11
CA LEU A 82 -8.88 -28.43 -14.84
C LEU A 82 -8.31 -27.31 -15.71
N GLY A 83 -7.36 -26.56 -15.18
CA GLY A 83 -6.75 -25.42 -15.86
C GLY A 83 -7.61 -24.14 -15.87
N LYS A 84 -8.84 -24.16 -15.35
CA LYS A 84 -9.64 -22.94 -15.17
C LYS A 84 -9.01 -22.00 -14.12
N MET A 85 -9.41 -20.75 -14.18
CA MET A 85 -9.08 -19.78 -13.14
C MET A 85 -9.92 -20.04 -11.90
N VAL A 86 -9.29 -19.98 -10.73
CA VAL A 86 -9.95 -20.01 -9.41
C VAL A 86 -9.56 -18.73 -8.66
N GLY A 87 -10.54 -17.91 -8.35
CA GLY A 87 -10.35 -16.67 -7.62
C GLY A 87 -9.93 -16.92 -6.17
N ILE A 88 -9.01 -16.11 -5.65
CA ILE A 88 -8.64 -16.07 -4.23
C ILE A 88 -8.99 -14.69 -3.71
N TYR A 89 -10.07 -14.59 -2.94
CA TYR A 89 -10.57 -13.35 -2.33
C TYR A 89 -10.36 -13.40 -0.82
N MET A 90 -9.14 -13.12 -0.38
CA MET A 90 -8.72 -13.24 1.01
C MET A 90 -7.70 -12.17 1.39
N SER A 91 -7.69 -11.78 2.65
CA SER A 91 -6.63 -10.94 3.22
C SER A 91 -5.35 -11.75 3.51
N ASN A 92 -4.20 -11.05 3.66
CA ASN A 92 -2.92 -11.68 4.00
C ASN A 92 -3.04 -12.51 5.28
N SER A 93 -2.75 -13.79 5.17
CA SER A 93 -2.76 -14.73 6.29
C SER A 93 -1.97 -16.00 5.93
N ILE A 94 -1.74 -16.85 6.91
CA ILE A 94 -1.19 -18.20 6.65
C ILE A 94 -2.17 -19.00 5.78
N ASN A 95 -3.47 -18.86 6.00
CA ASN A 95 -4.48 -19.54 5.20
C ASN A 95 -4.46 -19.10 3.75
N TRP A 96 -4.19 -17.82 3.47
CA TRP A 96 -3.99 -17.32 2.11
C TRP A 96 -2.87 -18.09 1.38
N ILE A 97 -1.73 -18.32 2.07
CA ILE A 97 -0.60 -19.09 1.51
C ILE A 97 -1.02 -20.53 1.22
N LYS A 98 -1.74 -21.16 2.16
CA LYS A 98 -2.21 -22.54 1.99
C LYS A 98 -3.18 -22.67 0.83
N VAL A 99 -4.17 -21.78 0.73
CA VAL A 99 -5.15 -21.75 -0.36
C VAL A 99 -4.46 -21.56 -1.70
N LEU A 100 -3.53 -20.62 -1.81
CA LEU A 100 -2.77 -20.41 -3.06
C LEU A 100 -2.16 -21.71 -3.57
N TRP A 101 -1.43 -22.42 -2.71
CA TRP A 101 -0.74 -23.64 -3.13
C TRP A 101 -1.69 -24.83 -3.29
N CYS A 102 -2.76 -24.94 -2.52
CA CYS A 102 -3.79 -25.95 -2.76
C CYS A 102 -4.43 -25.78 -4.15
N VAL A 103 -4.79 -24.55 -4.55
CA VAL A 103 -5.35 -24.26 -5.88
C VAL A 103 -4.36 -24.67 -6.98
N ILE A 104 -3.09 -24.32 -6.83
CA ILE A 104 -2.03 -24.68 -7.82
C ILE A 104 -1.83 -26.20 -7.86
N MET A 105 -1.73 -26.89 -6.73
CA MET A 105 -1.58 -28.34 -6.65
C MET A 105 -2.76 -29.09 -7.26
N CYS A 106 -3.96 -28.52 -7.16
CA CYS A 106 -5.16 -29.09 -7.78
C CYS A 106 -5.25 -28.84 -9.29
N GLY A 107 -4.25 -28.24 -9.93
CA GLY A 107 -4.20 -28.03 -11.37
C GLY A 107 -4.94 -26.78 -11.86
N TYR A 108 -5.32 -25.87 -10.95
CA TYR A 108 -6.00 -24.62 -11.28
C TYR A 108 -5.05 -23.43 -11.34
N ARG A 109 -5.48 -22.36 -11.99
CA ARG A 109 -4.74 -21.09 -12.10
C ARG A 109 -5.31 -20.07 -11.12
N PRO A 110 -4.59 -19.71 -10.05
CA PRO A 110 -5.08 -18.70 -9.10
C PRO A 110 -5.26 -17.34 -9.76
N LEU A 111 -6.44 -16.74 -9.62
CA LEU A 111 -6.70 -15.34 -9.87
C LEU A 111 -6.68 -14.58 -8.53
N LEU A 112 -5.66 -13.79 -8.29
CA LEU A 112 -5.50 -13.04 -7.05
C LEU A 112 -6.41 -11.81 -7.08
N MET A 113 -7.51 -11.89 -6.30
CA MET A 113 -8.59 -10.89 -6.36
C MET A 113 -8.29 -9.72 -5.41
N ASN A 114 -8.45 -8.51 -5.93
CA ASN A 114 -8.30 -7.29 -5.12
C ASN A 114 -9.51 -7.09 -4.22
N THR A 115 -9.32 -7.23 -2.92
CA THR A 115 -10.38 -7.12 -1.91
C THR A 115 -10.93 -5.70 -1.73
N SER A 116 -10.33 -4.70 -2.36
CA SER A 116 -10.79 -3.31 -2.34
C SER A 116 -11.68 -2.94 -3.53
N PHE A 117 -11.84 -3.84 -4.51
CA PHE A 117 -12.74 -3.59 -5.64
C PHE A 117 -14.19 -3.76 -5.22
N SER A 118 -15.08 -2.97 -5.85
CA SER A 118 -16.52 -3.13 -5.66
C SER A 118 -17.02 -4.47 -6.20
N ASP A 119 -18.14 -4.92 -5.65
CA ASP A 119 -18.77 -6.18 -6.05
C ASP A 119 -19.06 -6.23 -7.55
N ALA A 120 -19.57 -5.13 -8.11
CA ALA A 120 -19.88 -5.02 -9.53
C ALA A 120 -18.64 -5.25 -10.42
N ILE A 121 -17.46 -4.72 -10.03
CA ILE A 121 -16.21 -4.92 -10.76
C ILE A 121 -15.77 -6.37 -10.65
N LEU A 122 -15.82 -6.95 -9.45
CA LEU A 122 -15.41 -8.34 -9.23
C LEU A 122 -16.29 -9.31 -10.01
N GLU A 123 -17.61 -9.14 -9.97
CA GLU A 123 -18.56 -9.98 -10.72
C GLU A 123 -18.38 -9.85 -12.24
N ASP A 124 -18.13 -8.64 -12.74
CA ASP A 124 -17.82 -8.43 -14.17
C ASP A 124 -16.55 -9.19 -14.59
N ILE A 125 -15.49 -9.15 -13.76
CA ILE A 125 -14.25 -9.88 -14.02
C ILE A 125 -14.48 -11.39 -13.99
N LEU A 126 -15.21 -11.91 -13.00
CA LEU A 126 -15.53 -13.34 -12.91
C LEU A 126 -16.24 -13.84 -14.16
N LYS A 127 -17.21 -13.07 -14.63
CA LYS A 127 -17.99 -13.39 -15.83
C LYS A 127 -17.16 -13.28 -17.11
N LYS A 128 -16.43 -12.17 -17.32
CA LYS A 128 -15.65 -11.91 -18.53
C LYS A 128 -14.52 -12.92 -18.74
N HIS A 129 -13.91 -13.39 -17.66
CA HIS A 129 -12.77 -14.30 -17.75
C HIS A 129 -13.14 -15.75 -17.45
N ASP A 130 -14.43 -16.06 -17.39
CA ASP A 130 -14.95 -17.42 -17.20
C ASP A 130 -14.28 -18.13 -16.02
N VAL A 131 -14.27 -17.45 -14.86
CA VAL A 131 -13.68 -17.96 -13.62
C VAL A 131 -14.54 -19.09 -13.08
N GLY A 132 -13.95 -20.25 -12.79
CA GLY A 132 -14.72 -21.45 -12.43
C GLY A 132 -15.23 -21.46 -11.00
N ALA A 133 -14.46 -20.89 -10.06
CA ALA A 133 -14.82 -20.81 -8.65
C ALA A 133 -14.07 -19.67 -7.95
N VAL A 134 -14.50 -19.32 -6.72
CA VAL A 134 -13.78 -18.41 -5.83
C VAL A 134 -13.60 -19.05 -4.47
N ILE A 135 -12.40 -18.92 -3.89
CA ILE A 135 -12.14 -19.25 -2.49
C ILE A 135 -12.11 -17.94 -1.70
N SER A 136 -12.92 -17.85 -0.66
CA SER A 136 -13.14 -16.62 0.10
C SER A 136 -13.18 -16.87 1.60
N ASP A 137 -12.79 -15.89 2.42
CA ASP A 137 -12.92 -15.97 3.88
C ASP A 137 -14.40 -15.92 4.34
N LYS A 138 -15.23 -15.08 3.70
CA LYS A 138 -16.62 -14.87 4.17
C LYS A 138 -17.60 -14.49 3.05
N LYS A 139 -17.13 -14.01 1.91
CA LYS A 139 -17.96 -13.42 0.87
C LYS A 139 -18.42 -14.48 -0.12
N GLN A 140 -19.68 -14.40 -0.56
CA GLN A 140 -20.26 -15.20 -1.63
C GLN A 140 -20.18 -14.44 -2.97
N PHE A 141 -20.04 -15.18 -4.06
CA PHE A 141 -19.98 -14.69 -5.42
C PHE A 141 -20.99 -15.43 -6.31
N SER A 142 -21.21 -14.92 -7.53
CA SER A 142 -22.13 -15.52 -8.50
C SER A 142 -21.66 -16.88 -9.06
N VAL A 143 -20.38 -17.20 -8.92
CA VAL A 143 -19.80 -18.50 -9.26
C VAL A 143 -19.68 -19.39 -8.01
N LEU A 144 -19.34 -20.66 -8.20
CA LEU A 144 -19.07 -21.57 -7.10
C LEU A 144 -18.13 -20.90 -6.08
N THR A 145 -18.59 -20.74 -4.85
CA THR A 145 -17.78 -20.16 -3.79
C THR A 145 -17.52 -21.19 -2.71
N VAL A 146 -16.23 -21.41 -2.42
CA VAL A 146 -15.77 -22.28 -1.35
C VAL A 146 -15.20 -21.41 -0.22
N LEU A 147 -15.65 -21.67 1.02
CA LEU A 147 -15.07 -20.98 2.16
C LEU A 147 -13.65 -21.48 2.42
N ALA A 148 -12.73 -20.58 2.73
CA ALA A 148 -11.33 -20.91 2.95
C ALA A 148 -11.14 -21.94 4.10
N GLU A 149 -11.96 -21.88 5.14
CA GLU A 149 -11.94 -22.85 6.24
C GLU A 149 -12.37 -24.25 5.80
N ASP A 150 -13.31 -24.35 4.85
CA ASP A 150 -13.74 -25.62 4.26
C ASP A 150 -12.72 -26.16 3.28
N ALA A 151 -12.14 -25.28 2.44
CA ALA A 151 -11.08 -25.62 1.49
C ALA A 151 -9.83 -26.20 2.17
N LEU A 152 -9.56 -25.76 3.41
CA LEU A 152 -8.37 -26.15 4.17
C LEU A 152 -8.62 -27.28 5.18
N LYS A 153 -9.76 -27.94 5.15
CA LYS A 153 -10.00 -29.14 5.98
C LYS A 153 -9.06 -30.26 5.55
N PRO A 154 -8.34 -30.88 6.49
CA PRO A 154 -7.46 -31.99 6.16
C PRO A 154 -8.26 -33.22 5.70
N SER A 155 -7.69 -33.99 4.79
CA SER A 155 -8.21 -35.26 4.30
C SER A 155 -7.16 -36.36 4.42
N ASP A 156 -7.60 -37.57 4.74
CA ASP A 156 -6.76 -38.77 4.73
C ASP A 156 -6.56 -39.35 3.30
N LYS A 157 -7.32 -38.82 2.34
CA LYS A 157 -7.18 -39.20 0.92
C LYS A 157 -5.91 -38.64 0.34
N LYS A 158 -5.35 -39.32 -0.65
CA LYS A 158 -4.27 -38.79 -1.48
C LYS A 158 -4.87 -37.98 -2.62
N LEU A 159 -4.23 -36.86 -2.94
CA LEU A 159 -4.54 -36.14 -4.16
C LEU A 159 -4.17 -37.01 -5.36
N ASP A 160 -5.07 -37.15 -6.34
CA ASP A 160 -4.75 -37.80 -7.59
C ASP A 160 -3.60 -37.09 -8.28
N THR A 161 -2.67 -37.87 -8.86
CA THR A 161 -1.52 -37.30 -9.58
C THR A 161 -2.02 -36.46 -10.76
N ARG A 162 -1.70 -35.18 -10.72
CA ARG A 162 -2.05 -34.21 -11.78
C ARG A 162 -0.97 -33.15 -11.88
N GLU A 163 -0.94 -32.48 -13.03
CA GLU A 163 -0.04 -31.35 -13.21
C GLU A 163 -0.50 -30.15 -12.36
N PHE A 164 0.45 -29.43 -11.80
CA PHE A 164 0.21 -28.19 -11.08
C PHE A 164 -0.34 -27.12 -12.04
N GLY A 165 -1.12 -26.18 -11.53
CA GLY A 165 -1.52 -24.98 -12.25
C GLY A 165 -0.30 -24.23 -12.79
N THR A 166 -0.39 -23.73 -14.02
CA THR A 166 0.78 -23.26 -14.78
C THR A 166 1.17 -21.81 -14.51
N GLU A 167 0.26 -21.00 -13.98
CA GLU A 167 0.46 -19.56 -13.81
C GLU A 167 -0.42 -18.98 -12.70
N ILE A 168 -0.03 -17.79 -12.22
CA ILE A 168 -0.79 -16.96 -11.27
C ILE A 168 -1.20 -15.67 -11.99
N LEU A 169 -2.45 -15.24 -11.80
CA LEU A 169 -2.98 -14.05 -12.43
C LEU A 169 -3.18 -12.92 -11.40
N PHE A 170 -2.76 -11.72 -11.80
CA PHE A 170 -2.89 -10.50 -11.02
C PHE A 170 -3.82 -9.52 -11.70
N MET A 171 -4.70 -8.89 -10.93
CA MET A 171 -5.51 -7.78 -11.42
C MET A 171 -4.65 -6.51 -11.46
N SER A 172 -4.63 -5.83 -12.61
CA SER A 172 -3.99 -4.51 -12.68
C SER A 172 -4.89 -3.45 -12.03
N SER A 173 -4.27 -2.43 -11.47
CA SER A 173 -4.96 -1.26 -10.89
C SER A 173 -5.49 -0.29 -11.95
N GLY A 174 -5.81 -0.77 -13.16
CA GLY A 174 -6.42 0.03 -14.22
C GLY A 174 -7.74 0.68 -13.80
N THR A 175 -8.22 1.62 -14.62
CA THR A 175 -9.55 2.22 -14.40
C THR A 175 -10.62 1.13 -14.35
N THR A 176 -11.64 1.32 -13.52
CA THR A 176 -12.73 0.37 -13.21
C THR A 176 -13.39 -0.28 -14.44
N GLU A 177 -13.30 0.34 -15.62
CA GLU A 177 -13.90 -0.16 -16.85
C GLU A 177 -13.02 -1.14 -17.64
N ASN A 178 -11.71 -1.20 -17.38
CA ASN A 178 -10.76 -2.03 -18.13
C ASN A 178 -9.67 -2.62 -17.21
N VAL A 179 -10.08 -3.42 -16.22
CA VAL A 179 -9.13 -4.20 -15.43
C VAL A 179 -8.48 -5.24 -16.33
N LYS A 180 -7.15 -5.22 -16.40
CA LYS A 180 -6.37 -6.24 -17.11
C LYS A 180 -5.98 -7.33 -16.12
N LEU A 181 -5.88 -8.58 -16.60
CA LEU A 181 -5.25 -9.65 -15.83
C LEU A 181 -3.86 -9.91 -16.41
N CYS A 182 -2.85 -9.92 -15.56
CA CYS A 182 -1.47 -10.22 -15.92
C CYS A 182 -1.08 -11.59 -15.38
N ALA A 183 -0.76 -12.53 -16.26
CA ALA A 183 -0.39 -13.89 -15.88
C ALA A 183 1.13 -14.04 -15.78
N TYR A 184 1.57 -14.66 -14.71
CA TYR A 184 2.97 -14.99 -14.44
C TYR A 184 3.13 -16.49 -14.28
N ASN A 185 3.99 -17.09 -15.09
CA ASN A 185 4.33 -18.49 -15.02
C ASN A 185 5.61 -18.73 -14.18
N GLY A 186 5.98 -19.99 -13.99
CA GLY A 186 7.16 -20.36 -13.23
C GLY A 186 8.47 -19.77 -13.77
N GLU A 187 8.58 -19.58 -15.10
CA GLU A 187 9.76 -18.95 -15.72
C GLU A 187 9.87 -17.47 -15.36
N ASN A 188 8.76 -16.72 -15.39
CA ASN A 188 8.76 -15.31 -14.98
C ASN A 188 9.17 -15.18 -13.51
N PHE A 189 8.66 -16.03 -12.62
CA PHE A 189 9.04 -16.03 -11.21
C PHE A 189 10.50 -16.43 -11.01
N PHE A 190 11.03 -17.37 -11.80
CA PHE A 190 12.45 -17.71 -11.78
C PHE A 190 13.33 -16.46 -12.04
N TYR A 191 13.05 -15.69 -13.09
CA TYR A 191 13.81 -14.48 -13.39
C TYR A 191 13.65 -13.40 -12.31
N GLN A 192 12.46 -13.23 -11.75
CA GLN A 192 12.23 -12.33 -10.62
C GLN A 192 13.05 -12.73 -9.38
N ILE A 193 13.19 -14.03 -9.12
CA ILE A 193 14.01 -14.58 -8.02
C ILE A 193 15.51 -14.38 -8.31
N CYS A 194 15.96 -14.63 -9.53
CA CYS A 194 17.35 -14.44 -9.92
C CYS A 194 17.83 -13.00 -9.76
N ASP A 195 16.96 -12.02 -9.94
CA ASP A 195 17.28 -10.61 -9.71
C ASP A 195 17.67 -10.33 -8.26
N THR A 196 17.16 -11.09 -7.28
CA THR A 196 17.57 -10.95 -5.87
C THR A 196 19.05 -11.28 -5.66
N TYR A 197 19.58 -12.28 -6.37
CA TYR A 197 21.01 -12.61 -6.34
C TYR A 197 21.84 -11.49 -6.97
N ASN A 198 21.40 -10.97 -8.10
CA ASN A 198 22.07 -9.85 -8.75
C ASN A 198 22.11 -8.60 -7.86
N ILE A 199 21.04 -8.33 -7.11
CA ILE A 199 21.02 -7.23 -6.13
C ILE A 199 22.10 -7.43 -5.08
N ILE A 200 22.19 -8.62 -4.48
CA ILE A 200 23.12 -8.92 -3.41
C ILE A 200 24.57 -8.88 -3.91
N THR A 201 24.84 -9.42 -5.10
CA THR A 201 26.21 -9.48 -5.65
C THR A 201 26.69 -8.14 -6.20
N GLN A 202 25.82 -7.36 -6.82
CA GLN A 202 26.16 -6.03 -7.36
C GLN A 202 26.25 -4.96 -6.27
N CYS A 203 25.61 -5.15 -5.12
CA CYS A 203 25.52 -4.19 -4.04
C CYS A 203 25.89 -4.80 -2.68
N PRO A 204 27.18 -5.16 -2.43
CA PRO A 204 27.61 -5.77 -1.18
C PRO A 204 27.28 -4.97 0.07
N SER A 205 27.17 -3.62 -0.06
CA SER A 205 26.75 -2.74 1.02
C SER A 205 25.30 -2.96 1.44
N ILE A 206 24.43 -3.36 0.51
CA ILE A 206 23.04 -3.75 0.80
C ILE A 206 23.00 -5.12 1.46
N ALA A 207 23.88 -6.03 1.07
CA ALA A 207 23.96 -7.37 1.67
C ALA A 207 24.20 -7.34 3.19
N THR A 208 24.77 -6.25 3.72
CA THR A 208 24.89 -6.07 5.17
C THR A 208 23.54 -6.00 5.88
N HIS A 209 22.47 -5.64 5.18
CA HIS A 209 21.11 -5.63 5.71
C HIS A 209 20.49 -7.04 5.80
N TYR A 210 21.09 -8.03 5.16
CA TYR A 210 20.65 -9.44 5.17
C TYR A 210 21.39 -10.29 6.22
N LYS A 211 22.00 -9.66 7.23
CA LYS A 211 22.66 -10.36 8.33
C LYS A 211 21.66 -10.72 9.43
N GLY A 212 21.74 -11.95 9.91
CA GLY A 212 20.90 -12.45 10.99
C GLY A 212 19.56 -13.01 10.51
N GLU A 213 18.62 -13.10 11.42
CA GLU A 213 17.26 -13.54 11.12
C GLU A 213 16.52 -12.47 10.30
N LEU A 214 15.95 -12.89 9.18
CA LEU A 214 15.21 -11.99 8.31
C LEU A 214 13.71 -12.19 8.50
N LYS A 215 13.03 -11.14 8.96
CA LYS A 215 11.58 -11.09 9.19
C LYS A 215 10.96 -9.98 8.38
N GLN A 216 10.09 -10.36 7.47
CA GLN A 216 9.34 -9.45 6.61
C GLN A 216 7.95 -9.21 7.17
N LEU A 217 7.56 -7.96 7.35
CA LEU A 217 6.18 -7.61 7.69
C LEU A 217 5.26 -7.86 6.49
N ALA A 218 4.24 -8.69 6.65
CA ALA A 218 3.27 -9.01 5.61
C ALA A 218 2.18 -7.92 5.51
N LEU A 219 2.60 -6.67 5.30
CA LEU A 219 1.72 -5.51 5.23
C LEU A 219 1.09 -5.34 3.84
N LEU A 220 1.91 -5.42 2.78
CA LEU A 220 1.42 -5.27 1.41
C LEU A 220 0.51 -6.45 1.03
N PRO A 221 -0.67 -6.20 0.44
CA PRO A 221 -1.55 -7.28 0.02
C PRO A 221 -0.87 -8.21 -0.99
N PHE A 222 -0.94 -9.52 -0.75
CA PHE A 222 -0.34 -10.52 -1.62
C PHE A 222 -1.06 -10.67 -2.98
N TYR A 223 -2.26 -10.13 -3.10
CA TYR A 223 -2.94 -10.06 -4.40
C TYR A 223 -2.40 -8.96 -5.33
N HIS A 224 -1.54 -8.06 -4.85
CA HIS A 224 -0.81 -7.11 -5.68
C HIS A 224 0.58 -7.64 -6.03
N VAL A 225 1.04 -7.38 -7.26
CA VAL A 225 2.36 -7.81 -7.74
C VAL A 225 3.50 -7.38 -6.83
N PHE A 226 3.44 -6.18 -6.25
CA PHE A 226 4.46 -5.71 -5.30
C PHE A 226 4.46 -6.54 -4.01
N GLY A 227 3.29 -6.79 -3.42
CA GLY A 227 3.16 -7.65 -2.24
C GLY A 227 3.52 -9.10 -2.53
N PHE A 228 3.12 -9.61 -3.70
CA PHE A 228 3.43 -10.98 -4.08
C PHE A 228 4.93 -11.18 -4.38
N ILE A 229 5.48 -10.41 -5.30
CA ILE A 229 6.87 -10.64 -5.77
C ILE A 229 7.89 -10.19 -4.72
N ALA A 230 7.85 -8.93 -4.29
CA ALA A 230 8.88 -8.40 -3.42
C ALA A 230 8.75 -8.84 -1.95
N VAL A 231 7.54 -9.17 -1.48
CA VAL A 231 7.32 -9.66 -0.12
C VAL A 231 7.22 -11.17 -0.11
N TYR A 232 6.16 -11.75 -0.69
CA TYR A 232 5.90 -13.18 -0.55
C TYR A 232 6.92 -14.04 -1.30
N LEU A 233 7.11 -13.83 -2.61
CA LEU A 233 7.95 -14.66 -3.45
C LEU A 233 9.43 -14.62 -3.03
N TRP A 234 10.01 -13.43 -2.90
CA TRP A 234 11.43 -13.29 -2.57
C TRP A 234 11.76 -13.84 -1.18
N PHE A 235 10.97 -13.48 -0.16
CA PHE A 235 11.22 -13.97 1.21
C PHE A 235 10.85 -15.44 1.37
N GLY A 236 9.76 -15.89 0.77
CA GLY A 236 9.31 -17.28 0.82
C GLY A 236 10.29 -18.23 0.13
N PHE A 237 10.74 -17.89 -1.08
CA PHE A 237 11.69 -18.72 -1.82
C PHE A 237 13.00 -18.94 -1.05
N PHE A 238 13.49 -17.93 -0.33
CA PHE A 238 14.67 -18.05 0.50
C PHE A 238 14.39 -18.48 1.96
N SER A 239 13.22 -19.02 2.20
CA SER A 239 12.82 -19.62 3.49
C SER A 239 12.94 -18.65 4.67
N ARG A 240 12.44 -17.41 4.48
CA ARG A 240 12.43 -16.35 5.49
C ARG A 240 11.08 -16.25 6.19
N THR A 241 11.04 -15.52 7.29
CA THR A 241 9.87 -15.43 8.17
C THR A 241 8.96 -14.27 7.76
N PHE A 242 7.68 -14.55 7.62
CA PHE A 242 6.63 -13.55 7.51
C PHE A 242 6.05 -13.23 8.88
N VAL A 243 5.87 -11.96 9.17
CA VAL A 243 5.16 -11.51 10.36
C VAL A 243 3.81 -10.96 9.93
N PHE A 244 2.73 -11.63 10.33
CA PHE A 244 1.36 -11.22 9.99
C PHE A 244 0.79 -10.25 11.00
N LEU A 245 0.00 -9.30 10.51
CA LEU A 245 -0.69 -8.29 11.28
C LEU A 245 -2.11 -8.75 11.64
N LYS A 246 -2.58 -8.38 12.81
CA LYS A 246 -3.98 -8.57 13.20
C LYS A 246 -4.89 -7.57 12.47
N ASP A 247 -4.44 -6.34 12.33
CA ASP A 247 -5.11 -5.24 11.66
C ASP A 247 -4.08 -4.22 11.15
N LEU A 248 -4.54 -3.23 10.37
CA LEU A 248 -3.69 -2.20 9.76
C LEU A 248 -3.64 -0.89 10.57
N ASN A 249 -4.07 -0.89 11.82
CA ASN A 249 -3.96 0.27 12.68
C ASN A 249 -2.48 0.66 12.91
N PRO A 250 -2.13 1.95 12.90
CA PRO A 250 -0.75 2.39 13.12
C PRO A 250 -0.11 1.86 14.41
N ALA A 251 -0.88 1.78 15.49
CA ALA A 251 -0.41 1.23 16.77
C ALA A 251 -0.13 -0.28 16.67
N THR A 252 -0.99 -1.05 15.99
CA THR A 252 -0.78 -2.48 15.76
C THR A 252 0.47 -2.72 14.91
N ILE A 253 0.66 -1.97 13.83
CA ILE A 253 1.85 -2.06 12.98
C ILE A 253 3.11 -1.79 13.83
N GLN A 254 3.13 -0.70 14.58
CA GLN A 254 4.27 -0.29 15.40
C GLN A 254 4.61 -1.33 16.47
N ASN A 255 3.62 -1.82 17.19
CA ASN A 255 3.78 -2.82 18.25
C ASN A 255 4.24 -4.17 17.66
N THR A 256 3.68 -4.59 16.53
CA THR A 256 4.06 -5.83 15.85
C THR A 256 5.51 -5.76 15.38
N VAL A 257 5.93 -4.66 14.74
CA VAL A 257 7.31 -4.48 14.31
C VAL A 257 8.29 -4.64 15.47
N LYS A 258 8.02 -4.03 16.63
CA LYS A 258 8.86 -4.11 17.82
C LYS A 258 8.83 -5.50 18.45
N LYS A 259 7.63 -6.06 18.68
CA LYS A 259 7.43 -7.34 19.38
C LYS A 259 8.08 -8.51 18.65
N HIS A 260 7.98 -8.53 17.31
CA HIS A 260 8.53 -9.60 16.48
C HIS A 260 9.96 -9.35 16.01
N ASN A 261 10.55 -8.18 16.33
CA ASN A 261 11.84 -7.75 15.80
C ASN A 261 11.87 -7.80 14.26
N VAL A 262 10.86 -7.22 13.63
CA VAL A 262 10.77 -7.13 12.17
C VAL A 262 12.00 -6.44 11.60
N THR A 263 12.58 -7.01 10.54
CA THR A 263 13.79 -6.49 9.91
C THR A 263 13.51 -5.77 8.60
N HIS A 264 12.47 -6.18 7.89
CA HIS A 264 12.11 -5.65 6.58
C HIS A 264 10.65 -5.25 6.57
N PHE A 265 10.39 -4.07 6.02
CA PHE A 265 9.06 -3.49 5.92
C PHE A 265 8.92 -2.77 4.58
N PHE A 266 8.10 -3.32 3.69
CA PHE A 266 7.82 -2.75 2.38
C PHE A 266 6.40 -2.20 2.37
N ALA A 267 6.25 -0.98 1.85
CA ALA A 267 4.96 -0.31 1.83
C ALA A 267 4.85 0.68 0.66
N VAL A 268 3.64 1.17 0.44
CA VAL A 268 3.38 2.26 -0.49
C VAL A 268 3.78 3.62 0.12
N PRO A 269 4.07 4.63 -0.70
CA PRO A 269 4.50 5.96 -0.23
C PRO A 269 3.60 6.56 0.84
N SER A 270 2.29 6.48 0.68
CA SER A 270 1.31 7.06 1.59
C SER A 270 1.38 6.54 3.03
N VAL A 271 1.88 5.32 3.25
CA VAL A 271 2.11 4.77 4.60
C VAL A 271 3.28 5.51 5.26
N PHE A 272 4.40 5.64 4.55
CA PHE A 272 5.57 6.35 5.07
C PHE A 272 5.29 7.83 5.30
N GLU A 273 4.59 8.48 4.38
CA GLU A 273 4.21 9.90 4.47
C GLU A 273 3.29 10.18 5.66
N ARG A 274 2.31 9.31 5.91
CA ARG A 274 1.43 9.41 7.09
C ARG A 274 2.21 9.24 8.38
N VAL A 275 3.10 8.27 8.46
CA VAL A 275 3.96 8.06 9.63
C VAL A 275 4.87 9.29 9.85
N HIS A 276 5.50 9.81 8.80
CA HIS A 276 6.33 11.01 8.85
C HIS A 276 5.55 12.21 9.40
N LYS A 277 4.39 12.52 8.81
CA LYS A 277 3.51 13.62 9.24
C LYS A 277 3.07 13.46 10.69
N ALA A 278 2.65 12.26 11.09
CA ALA A 278 2.21 11.97 12.47
C ALA A 278 3.32 12.20 13.51
N VAL A 279 4.54 11.76 13.22
CA VAL A 279 5.68 11.99 14.12
C VAL A 279 6.00 13.47 14.23
N LEU A 280 6.06 14.20 13.10
CA LEU A 280 6.34 15.63 13.13
C LEU A 280 5.26 16.42 13.89
N SER A 281 3.98 16.10 13.67
CA SER A 281 2.85 16.73 14.37
C SER A 281 2.92 16.47 15.87
N LYS A 282 3.18 15.23 16.30
CA LYS A 282 3.32 14.88 17.71
C LYS A 282 4.47 15.62 18.40
N VAL A 283 5.63 15.74 17.72
CA VAL A 283 6.78 16.47 18.26
C VAL A 283 6.52 17.99 18.29
N LYS A 284 5.83 18.53 17.27
CA LYS A 284 5.46 19.96 17.21
C LYS A 284 4.45 20.33 18.31
N ALA A 285 3.49 19.44 18.58
CA ALA A 285 2.50 19.60 19.65
C ALA A 285 3.13 19.57 21.04
N LYS A 286 4.17 18.75 21.27
CA LYS A 286 4.89 18.68 22.54
C LYS A 286 5.59 20.02 22.85
N ASP A 287 6.45 20.50 21.97
CA ASP A 287 7.02 21.85 22.06
C ASP A 287 7.80 22.25 20.77
N LYS A 288 7.81 23.55 20.44
CA LYS A 288 8.52 24.10 19.28
C LYS A 288 10.05 23.91 19.33
N LYS A 289 10.66 23.80 20.52
CA LYS A 289 12.11 23.63 20.71
C LYS A 289 12.53 22.21 20.33
N SER A 290 11.79 21.20 20.78
CA SER A 290 11.98 19.80 20.40
C SER A 290 11.81 19.59 18.89
N TYR A 291 10.82 20.21 18.28
CA TYR A 291 10.64 20.17 16.82
C TYR A 291 11.86 20.76 16.08
N LYS A 292 12.34 21.96 16.47
CA LYS A 292 13.54 22.57 15.87
C LYS A 292 14.79 21.70 16.08
N LYS A 293 14.91 21.06 17.25
CA LYS A 293 16.03 20.14 17.55
C LYS A 293 15.99 18.91 16.65
N LEU A 294 14.81 18.32 16.47
CA LEU A 294 14.60 17.19 15.55
C LEU A 294 15.00 17.55 14.12
N CYS A 295 14.48 18.65 13.56
CA CYS A 295 14.79 19.10 12.21
C CYS A 295 16.30 19.33 12.01
N ARG A 296 17.00 19.93 12.99
CA ARG A 296 18.47 20.11 12.94
C ARG A 296 19.21 18.77 12.95
N ALA A 297 18.82 17.84 13.85
CA ALA A 297 19.42 16.53 13.94
C ALA A 297 19.24 15.72 12.65
N LEU A 298 18.05 15.75 12.02
CA LEU A 298 17.78 15.12 10.74
C LEU A 298 18.68 15.68 9.63
N LYS A 299 18.85 17.01 9.57
CA LYS A 299 19.72 17.68 8.59
C LYS A 299 21.18 17.26 8.76
N ILE A 300 21.70 17.24 9.98
CA ILE A 300 23.05 16.78 10.30
C ILE A 300 23.20 15.31 9.90
N SER A 301 22.27 14.45 10.35
CA SER A 301 22.30 13.02 10.07
C SER A 301 22.38 12.72 8.57
N ASN A 302 21.56 13.36 7.75
CA ASN A 302 21.56 13.18 6.29
C ASN A 302 22.88 13.66 5.62
N SER A 303 23.64 14.55 6.26
CA SER A 303 24.94 15.01 5.75
C SER A 303 26.11 14.08 6.08
N LEU A 304 25.98 13.21 7.11
CA LEU A 304 27.07 12.39 7.65
C LEU A 304 27.45 11.15 6.81
N GLY A 305 26.70 10.84 5.75
CA GLY A 305 26.98 9.68 4.89
C GLY A 305 27.00 8.36 5.66
N LYS A 306 28.13 7.63 5.66
CA LYS A 306 28.25 6.32 6.34
C LYS A 306 28.09 6.38 7.87
N ALA A 307 28.41 7.52 8.49
CA ALA A 307 28.27 7.71 9.95
C ALA A 307 26.82 8.02 10.38
N ASN A 308 25.91 8.20 9.44
CA ASN A 308 24.50 8.52 9.68
C ASN A 308 23.85 7.56 10.69
N LYS A 309 23.99 6.24 10.51
CA LYS A 309 23.35 5.23 11.39
C LYS A 309 23.83 5.33 12.83
N ALA A 310 25.12 5.54 13.05
CA ALA A 310 25.69 5.67 14.40
C ALA A 310 25.19 6.94 15.09
N PHE A 311 25.21 8.07 14.36
CA PHE A 311 24.67 9.33 14.85
C PHE A 311 23.17 9.23 15.20
N ALA A 312 22.37 8.67 14.30
CA ALA A 312 20.93 8.54 14.50
C ALA A 312 20.58 7.61 15.68
N LYS A 313 21.32 6.52 15.88
CA LYS A 313 21.16 5.63 17.05
C LYS A 313 21.41 6.35 18.38
N SER A 314 22.30 7.33 18.41
CA SER A 314 22.59 8.12 19.60
C SER A 314 21.66 9.33 19.72
N ALA A 315 21.68 10.23 18.73
CA ALA A 315 21.02 11.53 18.80
C ALA A 315 19.50 11.48 18.60
N LEU A 316 18.98 10.44 17.94
CA LEU A 316 17.56 10.27 17.60
C LEU A 316 16.98 8.96 18.19
N LYS A 317 17.61 8.45 19.27
CA LYS A 317 17.23 7.21 19.94
C LYS A 317 15.75 7.21 20.34
N GLU A 318 15.28 8.27 21.02
CA GLU A 318 13.89 8.40 21.46
C GLU A 318 12.89 8.32 20.29
N VAL A 319 13.20 8.95 19.16
CA VAL A 319 12.34 8.91 17.97
C VAL A 319 12.29 7.50 17.40
N ARG A 320 13.42 6.79 17.33
CA ARG A 320 13.51 5.40 16.84
C ARG A 320 12.75 4.42 17.73
N GLU A 321 12.97 4.50 19.05
CA GLU A 321 12.29 3.65 20.04
C GLU A 321 10.79 3.86 20.05
N ASN A 322 10.34 5.09 19.86
CA ASN A 322 8.92 5.43 19.75
C ASN A 322 8.35 5.12 18.38
N LEU A 323 9.13 4.85 17.34
CA LEU A 323 8.67 4.50 16.00
C LEU A 323 8.71 2.96 15.80
N PHE A 324 9.77 2.42 15.24
CA PHE A 324 9.89 1.00 14.89
C PHE A 324 11.00 0.26 15.67
N GLY A 325 11.72 0.94 16.54
CA GLY A 325 12.86 0.37 17.26
C GLY A 325 14.10 0.21 16.38
N ASP A 326 15.00 -0.70 16.77
CA ASP A 326 16.31 -0.87 16.13
C ASP A 326 16.43 -2.12 15.26
N SER A 327 15.40 -2.95 15.19
CA SER A 327 15.40 -4.20 14.40
C SER A 327 15.33 -3.96 12.90
N ILE A 328 14.72 -2.86 12.47
CA ILE A 328 14.55 -2.53 11.05
C ILE A 328 15.91 -2.36 10.37
N CYS A 329 16.16 -3.19 9.37
CA CYS A 329 17.34 -3.17 8.53
C CYS A 329 17.09 -2.45 7.20
N PHE A 330 15.92 -2.71 6.57
CA PHE A 330 15.64 -2.25 5.22
C PHE A 330 14.16 -1.96 5.02
N LEU A 331 13.88 -0.81 4.42
CA LEU A 331 12.55 -0.35 4.03
C LEU A 331 12.54 -0.11 2.53
N ILE A 332 11.45 -0.49 1.84
CA ILE A 332 11.22 -0.13 0.44
C ILE A 332 9.85 0.55 0.31
N SER A 333 9.87 1.71 -0.35
CA SER A 333 8.67 2.36 -0.87
C SER A 333 8.50 2.01 -2.34
N GLY A 334 7.31 1.60 -2.76
CA GLY A 334 7.02 1.27 -4.15
C GLY A 334 5.54 1.41 -4.49
N GLY A 335 5.22 1.27 -5.78
CA GLY A 335 3.84 1.42 -6.29
C GLY A 335 3.39 2.87 -6.50
N GLY A 336 4.24 3.86 -6.22
CA GLY A 336 3.99 5.28 -6.45
C GLY A 336 5.21 6.13 -6.17
N GLY A 337 5.14 7.43 -6.48
CA GLY A 337 6.19 8.39 -6.12
C GLY A 337 6.15 8.71 -4.62
N ILE A 338 7.31 8.71 -3.98
CA ILE A 338 7.47 9.12 -2.58
C ILE A 338 8.09 10.52 -2.51
N ASP A 339 7.61 11.36 -1.60
CA ASP A 339 8.19 12.69 -1.43
C ASP A 339 9.59 12.65 -0.81
N THR A 340 10.43 13.61 -1.19
CA THR A 340 11.83 13.66 -0.76
C THR A 340 11.98 14.00 0.73
N GLU A 341 11.03 14.69 1.34
CA GLU A 341 11.07 15.02 2.77
C GLU A 341 10.82 13.77 3.61
N THR A 342 9.92 12.89 3.17
CA THR A 342 9.72 11.58 3.79
C THR A 342 10.97 10.70 3.67
N LEU A 343 11.62 10.67 2.50
CA LEU A 343 12.91 9.99 2.34
C LEU A 343 13.99 10.56 3.26
N LYS A 344 14.08 11.90 3.38
CA LYS A 344 15.00 12.58 4.30
C LYS A 344 14.69 12.27 5.76
N PHE A 345 13.43 12.17 6.12
CA PHE A 345 13.01 11.82 7.48
C PHE A 345 13.48 10.40 7.84
N PHE A 346 13.07 9.37 7.09
CA PHE A 346 13.41 7.98 7.42
C PHE A 346 14.90 7.69 7.35
N ASN A 347 15.57 8.15 6.29
CA ASN A 347 17.02 7.99 6.17
C ASN A 347 17.76 8.82 7.22
N GLY A 348 17.23 10.01 7.58
CA GLY A 348 17.78 10.87 8.64
C GLY A 348 17.70 10.26 10.02
N ILE A 349 16.64 9.53 10.36
CA ILE A 349 16.55 8.78 11.64
C ILE A 349 17.32 7.45 11.61
N GLY A 350 18.07 7.18 10.51
CA GLY A 350 18.99 6.06 10.39
C GLY A 350 18.35 4.75 9.94
N TYR A 351 17.12 4.75 9.43
CA TYR A 351 16.56 3.66 8.67
C TYR A 351 17.01 3.74 7.21
N HIS A 352 17.08 2.61 6.54
CA HIS A 352 17.42 2.55 5.13
C HIS A 352 16.12 2.46 4.33
N LEU A 353 15.57 3.61 3.91
CA LEU A 353 14.40 3.65 3.03
C LEU A 353 14.83 3.89 1.59
N ALA A 354 14.61 2.90 0.74
CA ALA A 354 14.86 2.95 -0.69
C ALA A 354 13.55 3.11 -1.47
N ASN A 355 13.61 3.75 -2.64
CA ASN A 355 12.49 3.83 -3.56
C ASN A 355 12.62 2.74 -4.62
N GLY A 356 11.54 1.99 -4.89
CA GLY A 356 11.46 0.88 -5.84
C GLY A 356 10.47 1.15 -6.96
N TYR A 357 10.62 0.40 -8.07
CA TYR A 357 9.79 0.54 -9.25
C TYR A 357 9.40 -0.82 -9.84
N GLY A 358 8.17 -0.87 -10.26
CA GLY A 358 7.55 -2.00 -10.94
C GLY A 358 6.09 -1.70 -11.23
N MET A 359 5.47 -2.53 -12.03
CA MET A 359 4.03 -2.48 -12.33
C MET A 359 3.51 -3.88 -12.63
N THR A 360 2.20 -4.05 -12.67
CA THR A 360 1.58 -5.38 -12.79
C THR A 360 2.00 -6.11 -14.06
N GLU A 361 2.29 -5.37 -15.13
CA GLU A 361 2.68 -5.93 -16.44
C GLU A 361 4.14 -6.36 -16.53
N ILE A 362 5.03 -5.79 -15.68
CA ILE A 362 6.49 -6.01 -15.81
C ILE A 362 7.15 -6.62 -14.57
N GLY A 363 6.39 -6.78 -13.47
CA GLY A 363 6.93 -7.21 -12.19
C GLY A 363 7.72 -6.10 -11.47
N ILE A 364 8.65 -6.49 -10.63
CA ILE A 364 9.55 -5.60 -9.92
C ILE A 364 10.87 -5.52 -10.69
N THR A 365 11.23 -4.34 -11.16
CA THR A 365 12.33 -4.20 -12.13
C THR A 365 13.50 -3.36 -11.63
N SER A 366 13.32 -2.55 -10.58
CA SER A 366 14.42 -1.80 -9.95
C SER A 366 14.09 -1.30 -8.55
N PHE A 367 15.12 -0.94 -7.80
CA PHE A 367 15.06 -0.03 -6.66
C PHE A 367 16.40 0.69 -6.50
N GLU A 368 16.43 1.79 -5.70
CA GLU A 368 17.67 2.50 -5.42
C GLU A 368 18.59 1.64 -4.53
N LYS A 369 19.67 1.14 -5.14
CA LYS A 369 20.61 0.19 -4.53
C LYS A 369 21.73 0.85 -3.72
N SER A 370 21.76 2.17 -3.62
CA SER A 370 22.79 2.89 -2.87
C SER A 370 22.64 2.69 -1.36
N ALA A 371 23.76 2.49 -0.67
CA ALA A 371 23.80 2.55 0.79
C ALA A 371 23.99 3.98 1.32
N SER A 372 24.17 4.97 0.45
CA SER A 372 24.41 6.35 0.84
C SER A 372 23.10 7.10 1.11
N PRO A 373 22.86 7.60 2.33
CA PRO A 373 21.71 8.45 2.61
C PRO A 373 21.58 9.64 1.65
N LYS A 374 22.71 10.24 1.24
CA LYS A 374 22.73 11.36 0.28
C LYS A 374 22.14 10.99 -1.09
N GLN A 375 22.21 9.72 -1.48
CA GLN A 375 21.63 9.25 -2.73
C GLN A 375 20.19 8.81 -2.53
N LEU A 376 19.89 8.08 -1.44
CA LEU A 376 18.55 7.60 -1.12
C LEU A 376 17.52 8.73 -1.04
N VAL A 377 17.91 9.88 -0.47
CA VAL A 377 17.01 11.05 -0.34
C VAL A 377 16.70 11.79 -1.65
N LYS A 378 17.31 11.39 -2.77
CA LYS A 378 17.03 11.99 -4.09
C LYS A 378 15.78 11.43 -4.79
N GLY A 379 15.21 10.32 -4.27
CA GLY A 379 14.01 9.72 -4.82
C GLY A 379 14.21 8.90 -6.11
N SER A 380 15.47 8.53 -6.43
CA SER A 380 15.75 7.65 -7.56
C SER A 380 15.08 6.28 -7.36
N ILE A 381 14.58 5.70 -8.44
CA ILE A 381 14.15 4.30 -8.51
C ILE A 381 15.33 3.35 -8.82
N GLY A 382 16.56 3.86 -8.80
CA GLY A 382 17.78 3.09 -9.05
C GLY A 382 18.03 2.83 -10.54
N SER A 383 18.74 1.75 -10.80
CA SER A 383 18.94 1.16 -12.13
C SER A 383 18.26 -0.21 -12.18
N GLN A 384 17.92 -0.66 -13.38
CA GLN A 384 17.25 -1.93 -13.63
C GLN A 384 18.02 -3.11 -13.02
N PHE A 385 17.31 -4.20 -12.80
CA PHE A 385 17.85 -5.50 -12.38
C PHE A 385 18.47 -6.26 -13.57
N GLY A 386 19.14 -7.36 -13.28
CA GLY A 386 19.99 -8.06 -14.25
C GLY A 386 19.24 -8.69 -15.42
N TYR A 387 17.98 -9.08 -15.23
CA TYR A 387 17.16 -9.70 -16.28
C TYR A 387 16.14 -8.75 -16.90
N THR A 388 16.34 -7.46 -16.69
CA THR A 388 15.48 -6.38 -17.22
C THR A 388 16.34 -5.36 -17.95
N GLU A 389 15.90 -4.94 -19.12
CA GLU A 389 16.51 -3.86 -19.88
C GLU A 389 15.60 -2.63 -19.87
N TYR A 390 16.22 -1.44 -19.75
CA TYR A 390 15.54 -0.15 -19.81
C TYR A 390 15.99 0.64 -21.04
N LYS A 391 15.03 1.28 -21.70
CA LYS A 391 15.25 2.22 -22.80
C LYS A 391 14.40 3.45 -22.59
N VAL A 392 14.99 4.63 -22.71
CA VAL A 392 14.27 5.89 -22.73
C VAL A 392 14.12 6.34 -24.18
N ALA A 393 12.88 6.61 -24.59
CA ALA A 393 12.54 7.05 -25.93
C ALA A 393 12.01 8.49 -25.93
N GLU A 394 11.55 8.97 -27.08
CA GLU A 394 11.00 10.31 -27.26
C GLU A 394 9.96 10.68 -26.20
N GLY A 395 10.03 11.88 -25.65
CA GLY A 395 9.21 12.35 -24.54
C GLY A 395 9.61 11.76 -23.20
N ASP A 396 10.86 11.31 -23.05
CA ASP A 396 11.43 10.73 -21.83
C ASP A 396 10.66 9.50 -21.31
N ARG A 397 9.93 8.80 -22.19
CA ARG A 397 9.15 7.61 -21.86
C ARG A 397 10.05 6.41 -21.61
N LEU A 398 9.76 5.69 -20.51
CA LEU A 398 10.46 4.47 -20.16
C LEU A 398 9.84 3.27 -20.88
N PHE A 399 10.70 2.52 -21.56
CA PHE A 399 10.39 1.22 -22.15
C PHE A 399 11.15 0.13 -21.41
N VAL A 400 10.51 -1.02 -21.24
CA VAL A 400 11.06 -2.17 -20.49
C VAL A 400 11.01 -3.43 -21.36
N LYS A 401 12.10 -4.19 -21.35
CA LYS A 401 12.22 -5.47 -22.01
C LYS A 401 12.79 -6.51 -21.04
N GLY A 402 12.40 -7.78 -21.16
CA GLY A 402 12.94 -8.88 -20.38
C GLY A 402 11.91 -9.90 -19.92
N ARG A 403 12.41 -11.03 -19.43
CA ARG A 403 11.62 -12.21 -19.04
C ARG A 403 10.98 -12.10 -17.66
N THR A 404 11.22 -11.02 -16.92
CA THR A 404 10.53 -10.68 -15.66
C THR A 404 9.09 -10.22 -15.86
N ARG A 405 8.71 -9.90 -17.10
CA ARG A 405 7.37 -9.43 -17.50
C ARG A 405 6.34 -10.56 -17.43
N ALA A 406 5.07 -10.19 -17.24
CA ALA A 406 3.95 -11.12 -17.34
C ALA A 406 3.98 -11.87 -18.68
N SER A 407 3.75 -13.18 -18.67
CA SER A 407 3.74 -14.02 -19.87
C SER A 407 2.57 -13.72 -20.81
N ARG A 408 1.43 -13.33 -20.21
CA ARG A 408 0.20 -13.00 -20.92
C ARG A 408 -0.54 -11.86 -20.25
N ILE A 409 -1.23 -11.05 -21.04
CA ILE A 409 -2.10 -9.98 -20.57
C ILE A 409 -3.49 -10.18 -21.16
N PHE A 410 -4.50 -10.30 -20.30
CA PHE A 410 -5.91 -10.41 -20.69
C PHE A 410 -6.54 -9.02 -20.62
N MET A 411 -7.15 -8.58 -21.73
CA MET A 411 -7.82 -7.28 -21.86
C MET A 411 -9.21 -7.53 -22.46
N GLY A 412 -10.19 -7.76 -21.61
CA GLY A 412 -11.50 -8.26 -22.05
C GLY A 412 -11.33 -9.60 -22.78
N ASP A 413 -11.86 -9.71 -24.00
CA ASP A 413 -11.76 -10.93 -24.81
C ASP A 413 -10.40 -11.10 -25.51
N LYS A 414 -9.53 -10.09 -25.43
CA LYS A 414 -8.22 -10.13 -26.09
C LYS A 414 -7.15 -10.67 -25.14
N ILE A 415 -6.43 -11.71 -25.58
CA ILE A 415 -5.25 -12.25 -24.91
C ILE A 415 -4.01 -11.82 -25.70
N ILE A 416 -3.09 -11.15 -25.03
CA ILE A 416 -1.81 -10.72 -25.60
C ILE A 416 -0.73 -11.61 -24.99
N ASN A 417 -0.11 -12.45 -25.78
CA ASN A 417 1.09 -13.18 -25.39
C ASN A 417 2.29 -12.21 -25.44
N THR A 418 3.11 -12.25 -24.41
CA THR A 418 4.28 -11.36 -24.32
C THR A 418 5.40 -11.88 -25.19
N ASP A 419 5.84 -11.06 -26.14
CA ASP A 419 7.16 -11.20 -26.73
C ASP A 419 8.18 -10.53 -25.79
N TYR A 420 9.08 -11.33 -25.22
CA TYR A 420 10.07 -10.85 -24.27
C TYR A 420 11.20 -10.05 -24.91
N ASP A 421 11.34 -10.12 -26.23
CA ASP A 421 12.32 -9.38 -27.02
C ASP A 421 11.79 -8.05 -27.55
N GLU A 422 10.46 -7.81 -27.40
CA GLU A 422 9.83 -6.55 -27.71
C GLU A 422 9.84 -5.59 -26.51
N TRP A 423 9.96 -4.30 -26.82
CA TRP A 423 9.91 -3.21 -25.85
C TRP A 423 8.48 -2.91 -25.42
N PHE A 424 8.20 -3.04 -24.13
CA PHE A 424 6.93 -2.65 -23.51
C PHE A 424 6.97 -1.17 -23.11
N ASP A 425 6.04 -0.38 -23.62
CA ASP A 425 5.87 1.02 -23.22
C ASP A 425 5.14 1.11 -21.88
N THR A 426 5.84 1.51 -20.83
CA THR A 426 5.29 1.65 -19.47
C THR A 426 4.35 2.84 -19.33
N LYS A 427 4.38 3.78 -20.25
CA LYS A 427 3.78 5.11 -20.16
C LYS A 427 4.35 6.01 -19.05
N ASP A 428 5.36 5.54 -18.33
CA ASP A 428 6.02 6.33 -17.31
C ASP A 428 7.08 7.24 -17.93
N ILE A 429 7.15 8.48 -17.44
CA ILE A 429 8.17 9.48 -17.82
C ILE A 429 9.28 9.39 -16.78
N VAL A 430 10.52 9.34 -17.26
CA VAL A 430 11.70 9.24 -16.39
C VAL A 430 12.78 10.22 -16.80
N LYS A 431 13.51 10.72 -15.80
CA LYS A 431 14.79 11.42 -16.00
C LYS A 431 15.92 10.48 -15.67
N VAL A 432 17.02 10.54 -16.44
CA VAL A 432 18.21 9.74 -16.18
C VAL A 432 19.36 10.63 -15.75
N GLU A 433 19.92 10.34 -14.57
CA GLU A 433 21.11 11.03 -14.07
C GLU A 433 22.15 10.01 -13.58
N LYS A 434 23.32 9.99 -14.17
CA LYS A 434 24.44 9.10 -13.78
C LYS A 434 24.05 7.62 -13.69
N GLY A 435 23.26 7.14 -14.67
CA GLY A 435 22.78 5.76 -14.75
C GLY A 435 21.69 5.40 -13.74
N ARG A 436 21.04 6.38 -13.12
CA ARG A 436 19.89 6.23 -12.24
C ARG A 436 18.67 6.86 -12.87
N TYR A 437 17.54 6.23 -12.66
CA TYR A 437 16.25 6.66 -13.17
C TYR A 437 15.44 7.34 -12.06
N TYR A 438 14.77 8.42 -12.42
CA TYR A 438 13.88 9.18 -11.54
C TYR A 438 12.51 9.22 -12.20
N HIS A 439 11.51 8.69 -11.52
CA HIS A 439 10.14 8.70 -12.03
C HIS A 439 9.60 10.14 -11.95
N CYS A 440 9.16 10.67 -13.10
CA CYS A 440 8.67 12.04 -13.25
C CYS A 440 7.17 12.12 -13.54
N GLY A 441 6.44 11.00 -13.50
CA GLY A 441 5.02 10.96 -13.80
C GLY A 441 4.70 10.02 -14.96
N ARG A 442 3.47 10.14 -15.49
CA ARG A 442 2.99 9.30 -16.60
C ARG A 442 2.60 10.16 -17.79
N SER A 443 2.86 9.65 -18.99
CA SER A 443 2.50 10.33 -20.23
C SER A 443 0.98 10.44 -20.44
N ASP A 444 0.21 9.47 -19.92
CA ASP A 444 -1.26 9.47 -19.98
C ASP A 444 -1.94 10.29 -18.87
N ASP A 445 -1.17 10.83 -17.92
CA ASP A 445 -1.62 11.76 -16.89
C ASP A 445 -1.26 13.23 -17.21
N LEU A 446 -0.49 13.49 -18.28
CA LEU A 446 -0.16 14.85 -18.69
C LEU A 446 -1.43 15.60 -19.09
N ILE A 447 -1.54 16.84 -18.63
CA ILE A 447 -2.62 17.74 -19.02
C ILE A 447 -2.07 18.67 -20.09
N VAL A 448 -2.65 18.62 -21.29
CA VAL A 448 -2.29 19.53 -22.38
C VAL A 448 -3.10 20.80 -22.21
N GLY A 449 -2.45 21.88 -21.80
CA GLY A 449 -3.07 23.18 -21.68
C GLY A 449 -3.52 23.76 -23.03
N ALA A 450 -4.43 24.73 -23.01
CA ALA A 450 -4.98 25.38 -24.21
C ALA A 450 -3.91 26.03 -25.11
N ASN A 451 -2.75 26.36 -24.56
CA ASN A 451 -1.58 26.90 -25.26
C ASN A 451 -0.59 25.81 -25.75
N GLY A 452 -0.95 24.53 -25.63
CA GLY A 452 -0.12 23.40 -26.03
C GLY A 452 0.97 23.00 -25.02
N GLU A 453 1.05 23.64 -23.85
CA GLU A 453 1.99 23.25 -22.79
C GLU A 453 1.52 21.97 -22.12
N ASN A 454 2.48 21.06 -21.90
CA ASN A 454 2.26 19.82 -21.17
C ASN A 454 2.49 20.05 -19.66
N LEU A 455 1.41 20.06 -18.90
CA LEU A 455 1.48 20.14 -17.45
C LEU A 455 1.61 18.73 -16.87
N ASN A 456 2.64 18.56 -16.08
CA ASN A 456 2.87 17.30 -15.37
C ASN A 456 2.34 17.39 -13.93
N PRO A 457 1.21 16.75 -13.61
CA PRO A 457 0.60 16.85 -12.28
C PRO A 457 1.52 16.38 -11.15
N VAL A 458 2.33 15.35 -11.37
CA VAL A 458 3.25 14.81 -10.36
C VAL A 458 4.29 15.85 -9.90
N ILE A 459 4.67 16.76 -10.80
CA ILE A 459 5.62 17.85 -10.49
C ILE A 459 4.87 19.04 -9.85
N ILE A 460 3.65 19.31 -10.29
CA ILE A 460 2.89 20.51 -9.91
C ILE A 460 2.16 20.34 -8.58
N GLU A 461 1.50 19.21 -8.36
CA GLU A 461 0.67 18.98 -7.17
C GLU A 461 1.42 19.18 -5.83
N PRO A 462 2.69 18.74 -5.67
CA PRO A 462 3.45 19.02 -4.47
C PRO A 462 3.69 20.52 -4.21
N LEU A 463 3.77 21.33 -5.27
CA LEU A 463 3.97 22.78 -5.16
C LEU A 463 2.69 23.48 -4.69
N LEU A 464 1.51 22.90 -4.99
CA LEU A 464 0.20 23.43 -4.65
C LEU A 464 -0.34 22.91 -3.32
N THR A 465 0.29 21.91 -2.73
CA THR A 465 -0.12 21.33 -1.45
C THR A 465 0.12 22.34 -0.32
N VAL A 466 -0.91 22.65 0.44
CA VAL A 466 -0.88 23.66 1.50
C VAL A 466 -1.16 23.03 2.87
N GLU A 467 -0.80 23.75 3.94
CA GLU A 467 -1.11 23.33 5.31
C GLU A 467 -2.63 23.19 5.49
N ASN A 468 -3.06 22.18 6.22
CA ASN A 468 -4.45 21.81 6.44
C ASN A 468 -5.21 21.27 5.21
N SER A 469 -4.52 20.87 4.15
CA SER A 469 -5.08 20.06 3.07
C SER A 469 -4.60 18.62 3.15
N ASN A 470 -5.44 17.69 2.67
CA ASN A 470 -5.08 16.27 2.54
C ASN A 470 -4.33 15.97 1.24
N GLY A 471 -4.30 16.94 0.33
CA GLY A 471 -3.59 16.89 -0.95
C GLY A 471 -4.30 17.67 -2.04
N VAL A 472 -3.63 17.78 -3.16
CA VAL A 472 -4.14 18.41 -4.38
C VAL A 472 -4.14 17.39 -5.51
N CYS A 473 -5.19 17.36 -6.31
CA CYS A 473 -5.26 16.59 -7.54
C CYS A 473 -5.50 17.55 -8.70
N LEU A 474 -4.58 17.61 -9.65
CA LEU A 474 -4.70 18.41 -10.86
C LEU A 474 -5.34 17.57 -11.95
N ILE A 475 -6.44 18.04 -12.51
CA ILE A 475 -7.18 17.39 -13.60
C ILE A 475 -7.43 18.36 -14.76
N ALA A 476 -7.82 17.83 -15.91
CA ALA A 476 -8.38 18.63 -17.01
C ALA A 476 -9.92 18.58 -16.94
N ASP A 477 -10.60 19.73 -17.08
CA ASP A 477 -12.06 19.79 -17.26
C ASP A 477 -12.49 19.34 -18.67
N GLU A 478 -13.75 19.58 -19.03
CA GLU A 478 -14.29 19.26 -20.36
C GLU A 478 -13.62 20.04 -21.48
N SER A 479 -13.16 21.26 -21.20
CA SER A 479 -12.45 22.15 -22.13
C SER A 479 -10.94 21.91 -22.18
N ASN A 480 -10.46 20.82 -21.54
CA ASN A 480 -9.05 20.56 -21.30
C ASN A 480 -8.34 21.66 -20.48
N SER A 481 -9.07 22.47 -19.74
CA SER A 481 -8.49 23.47 -18.85
C SER A 481 -8.08 22.84 -17.51
N PRO A 482 -6.87 23.14 -17.01
CA PRO A 482 -6.41 22.61 -15.74
C PRO A 482 -7.22 23.12 -14.55
N VAL A 483 -7.69 22.20 -13.71
CA VAL A 483 -8.43 22.48 -12.47
C VAL A 483 -7.66 21.87 -11.31
N ALA A 484 -7.34 22.67 -10.29
CA ALA A 484 -6.76 22.20 -9.05
C ALA A 484 -7.89 21.85 -8.05
N ILE A 485 -8.06 20.58 -7.75
CA ILE A 485 -8.99 20.10 -6.74
C ILE A 485 -8.19 19.88 -5.45
N VAL A 486 -8.63 20.52 -4.35
CA VAL A 486 -7.98 20.44 -3.04
C VAL A 486 -8.86 19.62 -2.11
N SER A 487 -8.35 18.52 -1.57
CA SER A 487 -9.08 17.73 -0.58
C SER A 487 -8.87 18.32 0.80
N VAL A 488 -9.96 18.62 1.49
CA VAL A 488 -9.99 19.19 2.84
C VAL A 488 -11.08 18.49 3.63
N GLN A 489 -10.74 17.51 4.44
CA GLN A 489 -11.72 16.83 5.28
C GLN A 489 -12.09 17.67 6.50
N ASN A 490 -13.34 17.54 6.93
CA ASN A 490 -13.85 18.13 8.17
C ASN A 490 -13.64 19.64 8.30
N CYS A 491 -13.94 20.43 7.26
CA CYS A 491 -13.85 21.88 7.33
C CYS A 491 -15.24 22.52 7.44
N PHE A 492 -15.51 23.14 8.58
CA PHE A 492 -16.79 23.77 8.93
C PHE A 492 -16.67 25.31 9.13
N SER A 493 -15.58 25.90 8.65
CA SER A 493 -15.30 27.34 8.80
C SER A 493 -15.06 28.00 7.44
N VAL A 494 -15.86 29.02 7.10
CA VAL A 494 -15.66 29.86 5.89
C VAL A 494 -14.27 30.49 5.89
N THR A 495 -13.83 31.03 7.02
CA THR A 495 -12.51 31.66 7.16
C THR A 495 -11.38 30.66 6.86
N ARG A 496 -11.54 29.39 7.27
CA ARG A 496 -10.55 28.35 6.99
C ARG A 496 -10.54 27.97 5.52
N LEU A 497 -11.70 27.79 4.89
CA LEU A 497 -11.81 27.55 3.44
C LEU A 497 -11.18 28.68 2.64
N ASP A 498 -11.50 29.95 2.96
CA ASP A 498 -10.88 31.11 2.32
C ASP A 498 -9.37 31.16 2.53
N GLY A 499 -8.90 30.79 3.72
CA GLY A 499 -7.48 30.66 4.02
C GLY A 499 -6.78 29.63 3.11
N ILE A 500 -7.43 28.49 2.86
CA ILE A 500 -6.93 27.44 1.97
C ILE A 500 -6.94 27.92 0.51
N PHE A 501 -8.05 28.50 0.01
CA PHE A 501 -8.09 29.09 -1.32
C PHE A 501 -6.95 30.09 -1.54
N ASN A 502 -6.78 31.05 -0.62
CA ASN A 502 -5.72 32.04 -0.67
C ASN A 502 -4.31 31.41 -0.62
N ALA A 503 -4.12 30.32 0.12
CA ALA A 503 -2.85 29.64 0.21
C ALA A 503 -2.49 28.91 -1.10
N VAL A 504 -3.48 28.25 -1.72
CA VAL A 504 -3.30 27.55 -3.01
C VAL A 504 -3.08 28.56 -4.14
N GLU A 505 -3.84 29.63 -4.21
CA GLU A 505 -3.66 30.71 -5.20
C GLU A 505 -2.26 31.33 -5.08
N ARG A 506 -1.79 31.62 -3.87
CA ARG A 506 -0.41 32.08 -3.66
C ARG A 506 0.63 31.04 -4.07
N ALA A 507 0.34 29.74 -3.91
CA ALA A 507 1.23 28.68 -4.36
C ALA A 507 1.27 28.58 -5.89
N ILE A 508 0.13 28.76 -6.57
CA ILE A 508 0.03 28.85 -8.04
C ILE A 508 0.89 30.03 -8.54
N THR A 509 0.73 31.23 -7.94
CA THR A 509 1.52 32.42 -8.29
C THR A 509 3.01 32.22 -8.09
N ARG A 510 3.42 31.64 -6.96
CA ARG A 510 4.84 31.34 -6.68
C ARG A 510 5.45 30.36 -7.67
N ALA A 511 4.63 29.46 -8.20
CA ALA A 511 5.04 28.48 -9.21
C ALA A 511 4.96 29.04 -10.66
N ASN A 512 4.54 30.30 -10.85
CA ASN A 512 4.29 30.94 -12.16
C ASN A 512 3.26 30.17 -13.01
N LEU A 513 2.22 29.65 -12.38
CA LEU A 513 1.17 28.84 -13.02
C LEU A 513 -0.18 29.59 -13.18
N ASP A 514 -0.23 30.90 -12.87
CA ASP A 514 -1.47 31.70 -12.92
C ASP A 514 -2.07 31.81 -14.34
N SER A 515 -1.24 31.75 -15.36
CA SER A 515 -1.72 31.77 -16.75
C SER A 515 -2.39 30.45 -17.15
N VAL A 516 -2.11 29.37 -16.44
CA VAL A 516 -2.48 28.00 -16.81
C VAL A 516 -3.57 27.45 -15.88
N ILE A 517 -3.40 27.54 -14.55
CA ILE A 517 -4.37 27.04 -13.56
C ILE A 517 -5.22 28.21 -13.08
N LYS A 518 -6.42 28.33 -13.65
CA LYS A 518 -7.36 29.43 -13.33
C LYS A 518 -8.50 29.01 -12.41
N LYS A 519 -8.71 27.71 -12.24
CA LYS A 519 -9.79 27.19 -11.42
C LYS A 519 -9.22 26.36 -10.25
N VAL A 520 -9.62 26.75 -9.05
CA VAL A 520 -9.37 26.00 -7.81
C VAL A 520 -10.72 25.66 -7.19
N VAL A 521 -10.92 24.42 -6.83
CA VAL A 521 -12.10 23.96 -6.10
C VAL A 521 -11.66 23.13 -4.90
N ILE A 522 -12.47 23.12 -3.85
CA ILE A 522 -12.23 22.30 -2.65
C ILE A 522 -13.25 21.16 -2.64
N THR A 523 -12.84 19.99 -2.15
CA THR A 523 -13.75 18.88 -1.85
C THR A 523 -13.50 18.36 -0.44
N SER A 524 -14.57 17.92 0.22
CA SER A 524 -14.47 17.21 1.50
C SER A 524 -14.16 15.71 1.32
N GLU A 525 -14.22 15.20 0.09
CA GLU A 525 -14.01 13.80 -0.23
C GLU A 525 -12.51 13.46 -0.34
N SER A 526 -12.19 12.20 -0.04
CA SER A 526 -10.86 11.65 -0.29
C SER A 526 -10.67 11.35 -1.78
N PHE A 527 -9.48 11.60 -2.30
CA PHE A 527 -9.11 11.17 -3.66
C PHE A 527 -8.88 9.65 -3.78
N MET A 528 -8.79 8.96 -2.66
CA MET A 528 -8.61 7.50 -2.57
C MET A 528 -9.80 6.88 -1.88
N ASP A 529 -10.32 5.79 -2.43
CA ASP A 529 -11.32 4.98 -1.77
C ASP A 529 -10.68 4.11 -0.67
N ALA A 530 -11.49 3.53 0.22
CA ALA A 530 -11.00 2.65 1.28
C ALA A 530 -10.21 1.47 0.67
N GLY A 531 -9.00 1.23 1.18
CA GLY A 531 -8.11 0.18 0.70
C GLY A 531 -7.29 0.52 -0.55
N GLU A 532 -7.45 1.69 -1.14
CA GLU A 532 -6.57 2.15 -2.20
C GLU A 532 -5.30 2.80 -1.66
N PHE A 533 -4.21 2.61 -2.39
CA PHE A 533 -2.89 3.09 -2.01
C PHE A 533 -2.38 4.21 -2.94
N LYS A 534 -3.16 4.55 -3.98
CA LYS A 534 -2.77 5.54 -5.00
C LYS A 534 -3.99 6.31 -5.51
N VAL A 535 -3.82 7.62 -5.69
CA VAL A 535 -4.84 8.46 -6.33
C VAL A 535 -4.97 8.07 -7.80
N SER A 536 -6.17 7.74 -8.23
CA SER A 536 -6.50 7.56 -9.65
C SER A 536 -7.01 8.88 -10.23
N ARG A 537 -6.15 9.62 -10.93
CA ARG A 537 -6.50 10.92 -11.53
C ARG A 537 -7.65 10.80 -12.53
N LYS A 538 -7.67 9.71 -13.32
CA LYS A 538 -8.78 9.44 -14.25
C LYS A 538 -10.12 9.30 -13.53
N ARG A 539 -10.15 8.63 -12.36
CA ARG A 539 -11.36 8.49 -11.56
C ARG A 539 -11.78 9.83 -10.95
N VAL A 540 -10.85 10.60 -10.38
CA VAL A 540 -11.13 11.93 -9.83
C VAL A 540 -11.70 12.83 -10.92
N ARG A 541 -11.10 12.82 -12.13
CA ARG A 541 -11.60 13.55 -13.28
C ARG A 541 -13.01 13.11 -13.67
N ARG A 542 -13.28 11.82 -13.77
CA ARG A 542 -14.62 11.28 -14.09
C ARG A 542 -15.65 11.75 -13.06
N LYS A 543 -15.39 11.54 -11.76
CA LYS A 543 -16.29 11.98 -10.68
C LYS A 543 -16.54 13.49 -10.71
N TYR A 544 -15.51 14.28 -11.03
CA TYR A 544 -15.65 15.73 -11.18
C TYR A 544 -16.55 16.10 -12.35
N LEU A 545 -16.34 15.51 -13.52
CA LEU A 545 -17.12 15.81 -14.73
C LEU A 545 -18.55 15.30 -14.64
N SER A 546 -18.81 14.16 -14.00
CA SER A 546 -20.16 13.63 -13.77
C SER A 546 -20.93 14.33 -12.65
N GLY A 547 -20.27 15.21 -11.87
CA GLY A 547 -20.88 15.85 -10.70
C GLY A 547 -21.03 14.92 -9.48
N GLU A 548 -20.47 13.71 -9.54
CA GLU A 548 -20.40 12.78 -8.39
C GLU A 548 -19.47 13.28 -7.29
N LEU A 549 -18.42 14.03 -7.64
CA LEU A 549 -17.52 14.64 -6.68
C LEU A 549 -18.11 15.96 -6.19
N THR A 550 -18.46 16.03 -4.92
CA THR A 550 -18.94 17.27 -4.32
C THR A 550 -17.81 18.30 -4.25
N THR A 551 -17.94 19.41 -4.99
CA THR A 551 -16.93 20.46 -5.02
C THR A 551 -17.49 21.80 -4.54
N ILE A 552 -16.64 22.56 -3.86
CA ILE A 552 -16.92 23.88 -3.32
C ILE A 552 -16.11 24.88 -4.13
N GLU A 553 -16.81 25.80 -4.82
CA GLU A 553 -16.19 26.98 -5.40
C GLU A 553 -16.14 28.09 -4.34
N ARG A 554 -15.17 28.99 -4.46
CA ARG A 554 -14.97 30.06 -3.47
C ARG A 554 -16.22 30.92 -3.28
N SER A 555 -16.95 31.23 -4.36
CA SER A 555 -18.20 32.00 -4.34
C SER A 555 -19.33 31.33 -3.55
N ARG A 556 -19.28 30.01 -3.37
CA ARG A 556 -20.31 29.21 -2.67
C ARG A 556 -19.86 28.69 -1.30
N ALA A 557 -18.69 29.10 -0.82
CA ALA A 557 -18.12 28.60 0.43
C ALA A 557 -19.05 28.86 1.64
N SER A 558 -19.68 30.04 1.72
CA SER A 558 -20.60 30.39 2.82
C SER A 558 -21.88 29.54 2.82
N GLU A 559 -22.45 29.28 1.66
CA GLU A 559 -23.65 28.45 1.49
C GLU A 559 -23.36 26.98 1.85
N HIS A 560 -22.21 26.47 1.41
CA HIS A 560 -21.77 25.13 1.73
C HIS A 560 -21.57 24.93 3.24
N ILE A 561 -20.90 25.86 3.93
CA ILE A 561 -20.66 25.79 5.37
C ILE A 561 -21.97 25.81 6.14
N GLN A 562 -22.95 26.60 5.70
CA GLN A 562 -24.28 26.64 6.32
C GLN A 562 -24.96 25.26 6.27
N THR A 563 -24.94 24.64 5.10
CA THR A 563 -25.49 23.27 4.89
C THR A 563 -24.70 22.22 5.68
N ALA A 564 -23.37 22.26 5.64
CA ALA A 564 -22.50 21.35 6.37
C ALA A 564 -22.66 21.48 7.90
N SER A 565 -22.89 22.70 8.39
CA SER A 565 -23.11 22.95 9.81
C SER A 565 -24.42 22.34 10.34
N VAL A 566 -25.49 22.43 9.57
CA VAL A 566 -26.77 21.76 9.92
C VAL A 566 -26.60 20.25 9.93
N ARG A 567 -25.91 19.70 8.94
CA ARG A 567 -25.62 18.28 8.87
C ARG A 567 -24.73 17.79 10.01
N LEU A 568 -23.71 18.54 10.40
CA LEU A 568 -22.81 18.20 11.51
C LEU A 568 -23.59 18.06 12.83
N GLU A 569 -24.50 18.99 13.13
CA GLU A 569 -25.31 18.91 14.35
C GLU A 569 -26.21 17.67 14.35
N GLN A 570 -26.84 17.36 13.20
CA GLN A 570 -27.65 16.16 13.06
C GLN A 570 -26.81 14.89 13.22
N GLU A 571 -25.62 14.82 12.61
CA GLU A 571 -24.71 13.68 12.74
C GLU A 571 -24.27 13.43 14.19
N ILE A 572 -24.13 14.47 15.01
CA ILE A 572 -23.82 14.30 16.44
C ILE A 572 -25.05 13.78 17.20
N ILE A 573 -26.24 14.28 16.87
CA ILE A 573 -27.50 13.78 17.41
C ILE A 573 -27.65 12.28 17.11
N ASP A 574 -27.37 11.88 15.85
CA ASP A 574 -27.45 10.49 15.41
C ASP A 574 -26.46 9.60 16.19
N ILE A 575 -25.23 10.04 16.42
CA ILE A 575 -24.25 9.32 17.24
C ILE A 575 -24.73 9.16 18.68
N ILE A 576 -25.27 10.21 19.29
CA ILE A 576 -25.82 10.15 20.65
C ILE A 576 -27.01 9.18 20.71
N ALA A 577 -27.90 9.23 19.72
CA ALA A 577 -29.06 8.37 19.61
C ALA A 577 -28.66 6.88 19.47
N GLU A 578 -27.67 6.59 18.62
CA GLU A 578 -27.11 5.24 18.42
C GLU A 578 -26.53 4.69 19.74
N ILE A 579 -25.70 5.46 20.42
CA ILE A 579 -25.05 5.03 21.67
C ILE A 579 -26.08 4.78 22.78
N LEU A 580 -27.13 5.60 22.85
CA LEU A 580 -28.18 5.47 23.88
C LEU A 580 -29.33 4.54 23.44
N GLU A 581 -29.21 3.88 22.27
CA GLU A 581 -30.23 3.02 21.67
C GLU A 581 -31.61 3.70 21.60
N ARG A 582 -31.66 4.97 21.17
CA ARG A 582 -32.86 5.81 21.10
C ARG A 582 -33.15 6.23 19.67
N ASP A 583 -34.38 6.69 19.44
CA ASP A 583 -34.76 7.34 18.21
C ASP A 583 -34.15 8.75 18.16
N ALA A 584 -33.43 9.08 17.07
CA ALA A 584 -32.78 10.38 16.89
C ALA A 584 -33.74 11.58 16.98
N SER A 585 -35.01 11.36 16.59
CA SER A 585 -36.06 12.41 16.72
C SER A 585 -36.42 12.78 18.17
N LYS A 586 -35.97 11.98 19.14
CA LYS A 586 -36.18 12.20 20.58
C LYS A 586 -34.93 12.75 21.27
N VAL A 587 -33.89 13.11 20.53
CA VAL A 587 -32.66 13.70 21.04
C VAL A 587 -32.60 15.15 20.57
N GLY A 588 -32.78 16.08 21.49
CA GLY A 588 -32.66 17.53 21.22
C GLY A 588 -31.19 17.97 21.16
N ALA A 589 -30.90 18.96 20.31
CA ALA A 589 -29.54 19.47 20.18
C ALA A 589 -28.94 20.04 21.48
N THR A 590 -29.80 20.50 22.40
CA THR A 590 -29.40 21.09 23.69
C THR A 590 -29.64 20.16 24.88
N ASP A 591 -30.17 18.98 24.67
CA ASP A 591 -30.42 18.01 25.74
C ASP A 591 -29.11 17.60 26.40
N HIS A 592 -29.09 17.64 27.72
CA HIS A 592 -27.90 17.25 28.48
C HIS A 592 -27.76 15.73 28.52
N PHE A 593 -26.64 15.22 28.06
CA PHE A 593 -26.37 13.79 27.86
C PHE A 593 -26.69 12.92 29.09
N PHE A 594 -26.30 13.39 30.28
CA PHE A 594 -26.53 12.66 31.54
C PHE A 594 -27.93 12.93 32.14
N HIS A 595 -28.36 14.21 32.17
CA HIS A 595 -29.56 14.61 32.91
C HIS A 595 -30.84 14.40 32.13
N ASP A 596 -30.84 14.77 30.84
CA ASP A 596 -32.06 14.73 30.02
C ASP A 596 -32.15 13.41 29.26
N LEU A 597 -31.01 12.91 28.79
CA LEU A 597 -30.95 11.70 28.00
C LEU A 597 -30.60 10.44 28.81
N GLY A 598 -30.20 10.57 30.09
CA GLY A 598 -29.94 9.44 30.98
C GLY A 598 -28.75 8.57 30.60
N GLY A 599 -27.78 9.14 29.87
CA GLY A 599 -26.54 8.46 29.50
C GLY A 599 -25.68 8.14 30.73
N THR A 600 -24.98 7.04 30.70
CA THR A 600 -24.03 6.64 31.75
C THR A 600 -22.61 7.17 31.45
N SER A 601 -21.71 7.09 32.41
CA SER A 601 -20.30 7.43 32.19
C SER A 601 -19.66 6.54 31.11
N LEU A 602 -20.07 5.30 30.96
CA LEU A 602 -19.58 4.40 29.91
C LEU A 602 -20.04 4.87 28.52
N ASP A 603 -21.33 5.21 28.39
CA ASP A 603 -21.89 5.72 27.13
C ASP A 603 -21.23 7.03 26.74
N TYR A 604 -20.89 7.86 27.73
CA TYR A 604 -20.16 9.11 27.47
C TYR A 604 -18.73 8.88 26.95
N PHE A 605 -18.01 7.89 27.47
CA PHE A 605 -16.71 7.50 26.89
C PHE A 605 -16.85 7.00 25.46
N MET A 606 -17.91 6.23 25.17
CA MET A 606 -18.20 5.79 23.80
C MET A 606 -18.49 6.98 22.87
N LEU A 607 -19.22 7.98 23.34
CA LEU A 607 -19.51 9.23 22.61
C LEU A 607 -18.23 10.01 22.31
N LEU A 608 -17.37 10.20 23.29
CA LEU A 608 -16.08 10.89 23.12
C LEU A 608 -15.22 10.17 22.09
N ASP A 609 -15.19 8.84 22.13
CA ASP A 609 -14.38 8.03 21.22
C ASP A 609 -14.96 8.04 19.79
N ALA A 610 -16.26 7.96 19.63
CA ALA A 610 -16.96 8.08 18.35
C ALA A 610 -16.70 9.45 17.69
N VAL A 611 -16.81 10.53 18.46
CA VAL A 611 -16.55 11.90 17.99
C VAL A 611 -15.07 12.08 17.63
N ARG A 612 -14.13 11.61 18.47
CA ARG A 612 -12.69 11.66 18.19
C ARG A 612 -12.34 10.97 16.88
N ASN A 613 -12.86 9.76 16.68
CA ASN A 613 -12.58 8.94 15.51
C ASN A 613 -13.21 9.53 14.24
N LYS A 614 -14.46 9.97 14.31
CA LYS A 614 -15.20 10.47 13.14
C LYS A 614 -14.66 11.83 12.65
N TYR A 615 -14.35 12.74 13.58
CA TYR A 615 -13.94 14.10 13.23
C TYR A 615 -12.44 14.37 13.40
N SER A 616 -11.66 13.37 13.83
CA SER A 616 -10.21 13.47 14.04
C SER A 616 -9.83 14.62 14.99
N VAL A 617 -10.61 14.85 16.05
CA VAL A 617 -10.39 15.89 17.06
C VAL A 617 -9.80 15.30 18.34
N GLU A 618 -8.88 16.03 18.96
CA GLU A 618 -8.40 15.69 20.30
C GLU A 618 -9.28 16.38 21.35
N ILE A 619 -9.93 15.58 22.21
CA ILE A 619 -10.75 16.07 23.33
C ILE A 619 -9.98 15.76 24.61
N SER A 620 -9.43 16.81 25.26
CA SER A 620 -8.77 16.67 26.57
C SER A 620 -9.80 16.43 27.68
N GLU A 621 -9.35 15.94 28.86
CA GLU A 621 -10.22 15.81 30.05
C GLU A 621 -10.92 17.13 30.40
N ALA A 622 -10.17 18.22 30.44
CA ALA A 622 -10.72 19.55 30.73
C ALA A 622 -11.72 20.04 29.68
N THR A 623 -11.58 19.60 28.42
CA THR A 623 -12.53 19.93 27.34
C THR A 623 -13.80 19.08 27.49
N SER A 624 -13.66 17.78 27.80
CA SER A 624 -14.80 16.88 27.96
C SER A 624 -15.74 17.27 29.09
N GLU A 625 -15.23 17.94 30.13
CA GLU A 625 -16.05 18.46 31.24
C GLU A 625 -17.08 19.52 30.81
N ASN A 626 -17.00 20.03 29.58
CA ASN A 626 -17.90 21.06 29.04
C ASN A 626 -18.65 20.62 27.79
N LEU A 627 -18.67 19.33 27.47
CA LEU A 627 -19.28 18.79 26.24
C LEU A 627 -20.40 17.79 26.61
N HIS A 628 -21.57 18.29 27.02
CA HIS A 628 -22.67 17.46 27.48
C HIS A 628 -23.89 17.45 26.58
N SER A 629 -23.89 18.18 25.48
CA SER A 629 -25.00 18.23 24.53
C SER A 629 -24.50 18.21 23.08
N ALA A 630 -25.35 17.79 22.14
CA ALA A 630 -24.99 17.79 20.71
C ALA A 630 -24.53 19.19 20.25
N ARG A 631 -25.15 20.25 20.76
CA ARG A 631 -24.82 21.67 20.47
C ARG A 631 -23.41 22.04 20.97
N GLU A 632 -22.98 21.55 22.11
CA GLU A 632 -21.65 21.81 22.66
C GLU A 632 -20.57 21.07 21.86
N PHE A 633 -20.79 19.80 21.52
CA PHE A 633 -19.93 19.05 20.59
C PHE A 633 -19.85 19.72 19.22
N TYR A 634 -20.97 20.16 18.67
CA TYR A 634 -21.02 20.92 17.40
C TYR A 634 -20.16 22.18 17.46
N ASN A 635 -20.32 23.00 18.51
CA ASN A 635 -19.53 24.21 18.68
C ASN A 635 -18.03 23.92 18.83
N PHE A 636 -17.68 22.90 19.61
CA PHE A 636 -16.31 22.45 19.79
C PHE A 636 -15.69 22.00 18.48
N ILE A 637 -16.33 21.10 17.73
CA ILE A 637 -15.85 20.61 16.46
C ILE A 637 -15.68 21.75 15.46
N ARG A 638 -16.68 22.61 15.33
CA ARG A 638 -16.65 23.75 14.41
C ARG A 638 -15.49 24.73 14.67
N THR A 639 -15.09 24.88 15.92
CA THR A 639 -13.98 25.78 16.30
C THR A 639 -12.62 25.10 16.24
N THR A 640 -12.58 23.78 16.33
CA THR A 640 -11.34 22.99 16.36
C THR A 640 -10.93 22.52 14.98
N VAL A 641 -11.88 22.15 14.14
CA VAL A 641 -11.71 21.63 12.78
C VAL A 641 -12.15 22.68 11.75
#